data_f95f57c7579f02206d209d9226c197c9
#
_entry.id   f95f57c7579f02206d209d9226c197c9
#
_cell.length_a   1.000
_cell.length_b   1.000
_cell.length_c   1.000
_cell.angle_alpha   90.00
_cell.angle_beta   90.00
_cell.angle_gamma   90.00
#
_symmetry.space_group_name_H-M   'P 1'
#
loop_
_entity.id
_entity.type
_entity.pdbx_description
1 polymer ?
#
loop_
_entity_poly.entity_id
_entity_poly.type
_entity_poly.pdbx_seq_one_letter_code
_entity_poly.pdbx_strand_id
1 'polypeptide(L)'
;MVSITIDGQTLDVEAGSTVLQAARRLGIDIPTFCYLKRLPPLASCRMCLVEIEGQRRLQPSCATAVTDGMVVRANTPLIEETRSSMLDMLLANHPLDCPICDKGGECELQNMVMAYGPRESRFRDDKRVFHSEDIRLSPVIIMNVNRCIQCQRCVRMCEEVVGAVALGTVEKGMDTAVTGFEGSLAGCDQCGNCVEVCPVGALMSFPYRYKARPWDLTETDTVCPHCGTGCQLTVGTRKGEFMRVRSKWDEGVNRETLCVRGRFGLDFVASRDRIKRPMIRHDGALVPVSWDEVGDYLRRRLSAVEGKAAAGLASPRLPNEILYQFQKLMRTAFRTNSIDCSSRWSTPFDTLGPLMAAYNSRAPLDEVIGNDCVLVVGGNVTEENPVTEYLLRDSVRRRQTGLLMLSARPSRLDADARVVVRVPPGGEATSLAAVEAGLVAAVGEALPGNVLAGIGATIGKPAAETGIDGPDRLAAALKEGRSVTVLVSVDLLRSPEARATLQQINNLLHVLQLLGKGLAMQFLFDRANQMGAWDMGVLPTALPGLRAVADDVVRTALARNWGAEIPSEPGADIDAILERCVGGRMGALYIVATDPLIAYPDRDFVARALGAADLLIVQDAFLTDTAGLAEVVLPAAGYGEETGTFTNNEGRVQKVRKFREPAFEARSNLAIFDFVAALRNQALRPSTQGEIFDEIARLVPAYQGLSQDGLGADGAFTRAVPTAPAARFFAPPPVPPAADRLMLITGYCLFHNGYLSERSDILNTVANDPYVAMSAQDTAQLGLSDGDQVIVRSAQGELTAQLKVDGRFPKGLVFVPENYRALRLNGLMRRREYPCPVEVKKVHATLEVDRTTRIWRGV
;
A
#
# COMPACT_ATOMS: atom_id res chain seq x y z
N MET A 1 -15.33 -28.47 20.91
CA MET A 1 -16.06 -28.82 19.67
C MET A 1 -17.49 -29.18 20.06
N VAL A 2 -18.44 -28.86 19.22
CA VAL A 2 -19.87 -29.22 19.35
C VAL A 2 -20.30 -29.83 18.02
N SER A 3 -21.18 -30.87 18.08
CA SER A 3 -21.63 -31.58 16.88
C SER A 3 -22.98 -31.01 16.39
N ILE A 4 -23.11 -30.84 15.08
CA ILE A 4 -24.35 -30.36 14.42
C ILE A 4 -24.63 -31.20 13.20
N THR A 5 -25.90 -31.48 12.96
CA THR A 5 -26.40 -32.14 11.74
C THR A 5 -27.23 -31.16 10.92
N ILE A 6 -26.83 -30.92 9.65
CA ILE A 6 -27.56 -30.02 8.74
C ILE A 6 -27.94 -30.83 7.50
N ASP A 7 -29.24 -30.90 7.19
CA ASP A 7 -29.78 -31.69 6.06
C ASP A 7 -29.21 -33.12 5.99
N GLY A 8 -29.04 -33.77 7.17
CA GLY A 8 -28.55 -35.13 7.32
C GLY A 8 -27.01 -35.28 7.27
N GLN A 9 -26.26 -34.20 7.12
CA GLN A 9 -24.80 -34.20 7.18
C GLN A 9 -24.31 -33.70 8.55
N THR A 10 -23.45 -34.47 9.21
CA THR A 10 -22.96 -34.16 10.56
C THR A 10 -21.54 -33.58 10.49
N LEU A 11 -21.29 -32.51 11.27
CA LEU A 11 -20.01 -31.82 11.34
C LEU A 11 -19.75 -31.39 12.79
N ASP A 12 -18.48 -31.52 13.21
CA ASP A 12 -18.00 -30.91 14.46
C ASP A 12 -17.45 -29.50 14.20
N VAL A 13 -17.93 -28.53 14.96
CA VAL A 13 -17.53 -27.12 14.88
C VAL A 13 -17.08 -26.61 16.24
N GLU A 14 -16.35 -25.50 16.23
CA GLU A 14 -15.96 -24.81 17.45
C GLU A 14 -17.20 -24.27 18.17
N ALA A 15 -17.18 -24.33 19.51
CA ALA A 15 -18.24 -23.73 20.33
C ALA A 15 -18.35 -22.23 20.01
N GLY A 16 -19.60 -21.74 19.82
CA GLY A 16 -19.85 -20.36 19.42
C GLY A 16 -19.93 -20.13 17.89
N SER A 17 -19.62 -21.15 17.08
CA SER A 17 -19.89 -21.08 15.63
C SER A 17 -21.37 -20.93 15.37
N THR A 18 -21.75 -20.17 14.33
CA THR A 18 -23.16 -20.06 13.92
C THR A 18 -23.56 -21.20 12.99
N VAL A 19 -24.86 -21.50 12.92
CA VAL A 19 -25.44 -22.49 11.98
C VAL A 19 -25.05 -22.16 10.53
N LEU A 20 -25.05 -20.88 10.14
CA LEU A 20 -24.60 -20.45 8.81
C LEU A 20 -23.13 -20.80 8.54
N GLN A 21 -22.25 -20.62 9.52
CA GLN A 21 -20.84 -20.97 9.38
C GLN A 21 -20.64 -22.47 9.24
N ALA A 22 -21.39 -23.27 10.01
CA ALA A 22 -21.39 -24.73 9.91
C ALA A 22 -21.93 -25.20 8.54
N ALA A 23 -23.02 -24.62 8.06
CA ALA A 23 -23.62 -24.94 6.75
C ALA A 23 -22.61 -24.68 5.60
N ARG A 24 -21.91 -23.55 5.64
CA ARG A 24 -20.88 -23.22 4.63
C ARG A 24 -19.70 -24.20 4.62
N ARG A 25 -19.31 -24.74 5.79
CA ARG A 25 -18.25 -25.76 5.87
C ARG A 25 -18.70 -27.09 5.23
N LEU A 26 -20.00 -27.37 5.25
CA LEU A 26 -20.60 -28.53 4.58
C LEU A 26 -20.92 -28.30 3.10
N GLY A 27 -20.65 -27.08 2.57
CA GLY A 27 -21.00 -26.70 1.20
C GLY A 27 -22.51 -26.44 1.00
N ILE A 28 -23.30 -26.31 2.10
CA ILE A 28 -24.71 -26.00 2.06
C ILE A 28 -24.88 -24.47 1.95
N ASP A 29 -25.47 -24.03 0.85
CA ASP A 29 -25.70 -22.60 0.62
C ASP A 29 -27.02 -22.15 1.28
N ILE A 30 -26.91 -21.26 2.25
CA ILE A 30 -28.01 -20.58 2.89
C ILE A 30 -27.97 -19.10 2.50
N PRO A 31 -29.02 -18.59 1.80
CA PRO A 31 -29.00 -17.23 1.26
C PRO A 31 -28.99 -16.13 2.33
N THR A 32 -28.29 -15.02 2.06
CA THR A 32 -28.23 -13.89 2.99
C THR A 32 -28.15 -12.57 2.21
N PHE A 33 -28.70 -11.46 2.75
CA PHE A 33 -28.45 -10.11 2.23
C PHE A 33 -27.69 -9.22 3.23
N CYS A 34 -27.94 -9.34 4.53
CA CYS A 34 -27.37 -8.45 5.53
C CYS A 34 -26.06 -8.98 6.16
N TYR A 35 -25.71 -10.24 5.90
CA TYR A 35 -24.55 -10.90 6.50
C TYR A 35 -23.25 -10.50 5.75
N LEU A 36 -22.23 -10.16 6.52
CA LEU A 36 -20.84 -10.03 6.10
C LEU A 36 -19.98 -10.86 7.05
N LYS A 37 -19.07 -11.68 6.51
CA LYS A 37 -18.24 -12.62 7.28
C LYS A 37 -17.40 -11.93 8.37
N ARG A 38 -16.90 -10.71 8.08
CA ARG A 38 -16.08 -9.92 9.01
C ARG A 38 -16.87 -9.08 10.01
N LEU A 39 -18.19 -9.11 9.98
CA LEU A 39 -19.02 -8.31 10.87
C LEU A 39 -19.92 -9.21 11.73
N PRO A 40 -20.21 -8.83 12.97
CA PRO A 40 -21.22 -9.51 13.76
C PRO A 40 -22.55 -9.61 12.99
N PRO A 41 -23.29 -10.72 13.09
CA PRO A 41 -24.54 -10.87 12.36
C PRO A 41 -25.58 -9.81 12.75
N LEU A 42 -26.19 -9.16 11.75
CA LEU A 42 -27.31 -8.22 11.96
C LEU A 42 -28.67 -8.93 12.06
N ALA A 43 -28.81 -10.06 11.37
CA ALA A 43 -30.00 -10.89 11.31
C ALA A 43 -31.30 -10.16 10.87
N SER A 44 -31.19 -9.06 10.10
CA SER A 44 -32.35 -8.22 9.72
C SER A 44 -33.09 -8.72 8.47
N CYS A 45 -32.36 -9.27 7.45
CA CYS A 45 -32.97 -9.60 6.16
C CYS A 45 -33.86 -10.89 6.17
N ARG A 46 -33.68 -11.75 7.16
CA ARG A 46 -34.43 -12.99 7.34
C ARG A 46 -34.37 -14.03 6.20
N MET A 47 -33.52 -13.83 5.20
CA MET A 47 -33.33 -14.81 4.13
C MET A 47 -32.68 -16.11 4.63
N CYS A 48 -31.90 -16.04 5.71
CA CYS A 48 -31.15 -17.17 6.26
C CYS A 48 -31.93 -18.01 7.28
N LEU A 49 -33.23 -17.91 7.30
CA LEU A 49 -34.06 -18.71 8.23
C LEU A 49 -33.95 -20.21 7.94
N VAL A 50 -33.86 -21.00 9.02
CA VAL A 50 -33.75 -22.46 9.02
C VAL A 50 -34.70 -23.06 10.06
N GLU A 51 -35.05 -24.32 9.87
CA GLU A 51 -35.75 -25.11 10.90
C GLU A 51 -34.74 -25.79 11.81
N ILE A 52 -34.98 -25.74 13.12
CA ILE A 52 -34.20 -26.46 14.12
C ILE A 52 -35.16 -27.41 14.86
N GLU A 53 -34.78 -28.68 14.94
CA GLU A 53 -35.60 -29.69 15.60
C GLU A 53 -35.84 -29.30 17.06
N GLY A 54 -37.09 -29.44 17.52
CA GLY A 54 -37.54 -29.01 18.84
C GLY A 54 -37.90 -27.54 18.99
N GLN A 55 -37.68 -26.71 17.97
CA GLN A 55 -38.02 -25.27 17.97
C GLN A 55 -39.31 -25.05 17.13
N ARG A 56 -40.25 -24.26 17.68
CA ARG A 56 -41.52 -23.96 16.99
C ARG A 56 -41.42 -22.90 15.89
N ARG A 57 -40.34 -22.08 15.88
CA ARG A 57 -40.17 -20.97 14.96
C ARG A 57 -38.88 -21.12 14.18
N LEU A 58 -38.89 -20.72 12.94
CA LEU A 58 -37.66 -20.58 12.13
C LEU A 58 -36.66 -19.68 12.83
N GLN A 59 -35.39 -20.05 12.77
CA GLN A 59 -34.26 -19.30 13.37
C GLN A 59 -33.34 -18.73 12.32
N PRO A 60 -32.76 -17.54 12.56
CA PRO A 60 -31.78 -16.94 11.63
C PRO A 60 -30.44 -17.66 11.77
N SER A 61 -30.09 -18.52 10.83
CA SER A 61 -28.82 -19.29 10.86
C SER A 61 -27.56 -18.45 11.03
N CYS A 62 -27.57 -17.21 10.54
CA CYS A 62 -26.41 -16.30 10.66
C CYS A 62 -26.13 -15.84 12.10
N ALA A 63 -27.13 -15.85 13.00
CA ALA A 63 -27.02 -15.38 14.38
C ALA A 63 -27.29 -16.46 15.43
N THR A 64 -27.69 -17.67 15.02
CA THR A 64 -27.97 -18.79 15.94
C THR A 64 -26.68 -19.57 16.17
N ALA A 65 -26.19 -19.60 17.42
CA ALA A 65 -25.03 -20.38 17.82
C ALA A 65 -25.37 -21.88 17.80
N VAL A 66 -24.43 -22.69 17.37
CA VAL A 66 -24.52 -24.16 17.37
C VAL A 66 -24.49 -24.69 18.80
N THR A 67 -25.41 -25.60 19.13
CA THR A 67 -25.38 -26.38 20.36
C THR A 67 -25.15 -27.84 20.03
N ASP A 68 -24.61 -28.60 20.98
CA ASP A 68 -24.27 -30.00 20.76
C ASP A 68 -25.52 -30.84 20.46
N GLY A 69 -25.44 -31.70 19.43
CA GLY A 69 -26.52 -32.51 18.96
C GLY A 69 -27.63 -31.76 18.19
N MET A 70 -27.44 -30.49 17.85
CA MET A 70 -28.40 -29.68 17.09
C MET A 70 -28.70 -30.31 15.71
N VAL A 71 -29.99 -30.50 15.38
CA VAL A 71 -30.41 -30.95 14.05
C VAL A 71 -31.12 -29.80 13.33
N VAL A 72 -30.63 -29.47 12.13
CA VAL A 72 -31.08 -28.33 11.33
C VAL A 72 -31.49 -28.79 9.95
N ARG A 73 -32.57 -28.24 9.44
CA ARG A 73 -33.00 -28.37 8.05
C ARG A 73 -32.90 -27.01 7.38
N ALA A 74 -32.06 -26.92 6.35
CA ALA A 74 -31.80 -25.69 5.63
C ALA A 74 -32.72 -25.47 4.44
N ASN A 75 -33.39 -26.52 3.97
CA ASN A 75 -34.31 -26.45 2.84
C ASN A 75 -35.55 -27.33 3.09
N THR A 76 -36.69 -26.70 3.39
CA THR A 76 -37.99 -27.32 3.55
C THR A 76 -39.06 -26.49 2.83
N PRO A 77 -40.26 -27.03 2.51
CA PRO A 77 -41.35 -26.25 1.89
C PRO A 77 -41.68 -24.97 2.67
N LEU A 78 -41.64 -24.99 4.00
CA LEU A 78 -41.87 -23.83 4.85
C LEU A 78 -40.79 -22.77 4.70
N ILE A 79 -39.53 -23.20 4.62
CA ILE A 79 -38.40 -22.31 4.41
C ILE A 79 -38.47 -21.68 3.00
N GLU A 80 -38.78 -22.45 1.98
CA GLU A 80 -38.91 -21.94 0.59
C GLU A 80 -40.06 -20.92 0.50
N GLU A 81 -41.21 -21.19 1.08
CA GLU A 81 -42.35 -20.27 1.13
C GLU A 81 -41.98 -18.98 1.88
N THR A 82 -41.23 -19.10 2.99
CA THR A 82 -40.75 -17.97 3.76
C THR A 82 -39.78 -17.11 2.95
N ARG A 83 -38.80 -17.71 2.28
CA ARG A 83 -37.87 -17.01 1.41
C ARG A 83 -38.59 -16.31 0.26
N SER A 84 -39.53 -16.97 -0.39
CA SER A 84 -40.37 -16.40 -1.44
C SER A 84 -41.15 -15.18 -0.93
N SER A 85 -41.72 -15.27 0.26
CA SER A 85 -42.45 -14.16 0.89
C SER A 85 -41.53 -12.97 1.22
N MET A 86 -40.33 -13.22 1.73
CA MET A 86 -39.37 -12.17 2.00
C MET A 86 -38.93 -11.44 0.72
N LEU A 87 -38.70 -12.18 -0.37
CA LEU A 87 -38.38 -11.61 -1.67
C LEU A 87 -39.53 -10.81 -2.26
N ASP A 88 -40.76 -11.29 -2.14
CA ASP A 88 -41.96 -10.57 -2.59
C ASP A 88 -42.07 -9.19 -1.89
N MET A 89 -41.87 -9.17 -0.55
CA MET A 89 -41.82 -7.90 0.21
C MET A 89 -40.70 -6.96 -0.24
N LEU A 90 -39.53 -7.50 -0.52
CA LEU A 90 -38.42 -6.68 -1.04
C LEU A 90 -38.70 -6.11 -2.43
N LEU A 91 -39.38 -6.91 -3.28
CA LEU A 91 -39.73 -6.52 -4.65
C LEU A 91 -40.94 -5.56 -4.69
N ALA A 92 -41.74 -5.45 -3.64
CA ALA A 92 -42.90 -4.56 -3.58
C ALA A 92 -42.52 -3.13 -4.00
N ASN A 93 -41.41 -2.61 -3.52
CA ASN A 93 -40.93 -1.26 -3.86
C ASN A 93 -39.65 -1.21 -4.74
N HIS A 94 -38.97 -2.34 -4.94
CA HIS A 94 -37.76 -2.35 -5.78
C HIS A 94 -38.10 -2.04 -7.24
N PRO A 95 -37.46 -1.03 -7.88
CA PRO A 95 -37.80 -0.61 -9.23
C PRO A 95 -37.39 -1.66 -10.28
N LEU A 96 -38.11 -1.70 -11.40
CA LEU A 96 -37.84 -2.59 -12.54
C LEU A 96 -36.71 -2.06 -13.46
N ASP A 97 -35.62 -1.61 -12.87
CA ASP A 97 -34.52 -0.89 -13.52
C ASP A 97 -33.39 -1.82 -14.01
N CYS A 98 -33.53 -3.15 -13.95
CA CYS A 98 -32.47 -4.08 -14.30
C CYS A 98 -31.80 -3.79 -15.66
N PRO A 99 -32.56 -3.42 -16.74
CA PRO A 99 -31.95 -3.08 -18.03
C PRO A 99 -31.01 -1.87 -17.99
N ILE A 100 -31.21 -0.91 -17.08
CA ILE A 100 -30.42 0.31 -16.93
C ILE A 100 -29.59 0.34 -15.65
N CYS A 101 -29.67 -0.68 -14.79
CA CYS A 101 -28.91 -0.79 -13.55
C CYS A 101 -27.53 -1.40 -13.81
N ASP A 102 -26.45 -0.74 -13.39
CA ASP A 102 -25.09 -1.25 -13.59
C ASP A 102 -24.83 -2.58 -12.83
N LYS A 103 -25.63 -2.91 -11.81
CA LYS A 103 -25.56 -4.18 -11.09
C LYS A 103 -26.24 -5.34 -11.84
N GLY A 104 -26.94 -5.07 -12.95
CA GLY A 104 -27.61 -6.09 -13.77
C GLY A 104 -26.63 -7.15 -14.28
N GLY A 105 -26.90 -8.43 -13.97
CA GLY A 105 -26.06 -9.59 -14.28
C GLY A 105 -25.07 -9.98 -13.19
N GLU A 106 -24.92 -9.18 -12.10
CA GLU A 106 -24.12 -9.52 -10.92
C GLU A 106 -24.85 -9.12 -9.60
N CYS A 107 -26.17 -9.10 -9.65
CA CYS A 107 -27.03 -8.64 -8.55
C CYS A 107 -27.47 -9.80 -7.67
N GLU A 108 -27.13 -9.77 -6.38
CA GLU A 108 -27.55 -10.80 -5.42
C GLU A 108 -29.08 -10.92 -5.36
N LEU A 109 -29.82 -9.80 -5.46
CA LEU A 109 -31.29 -9.82 -5.47
C LEU A 109 -31.84 -10.54 -6.71
N GLN A 110 -31.29 -10.29 -7.91
CA GLN A 110 -31.70 -11.02 -9.12
C GLN A 110 -31.48 -12.53 -8.96
N ASN A 111 -30.29 -12.94 -8.47
CA ASN A 111 -29.98 -14.36 -8.27
C ASN A 111 -30.92 -15.01 -7.25
N MET A 112 -31.21 -14.32 -6.13
CA MET A 112 -32.13 -14.83 -5.11
C MET A 112 -33.58 -14.93 -5.62
N VAL A 113 -34.02 -13.96 -6.42
CA VAL A 113 -35.36 -13.98 -7.05
C VAL A 113 -35.46 -15.12 -8.05
N MET A 114 -34.43 -15.40 -8.83
CA MET A 114 -34.44 -16.55 -9.74
C MET A 114 -34.45 -17.90 -8.99
N ALA A 115 -33.79 -17.98 -7.83
CA ALA A 115 -33.69 -19.21 -7.05
C ALA A 115 -34.95 -19.47 -6.18
N TYR A 116 -35.50 -18.44 -5.54
CA TYR A 116 -36.53 -18.56 -4.49
C TYR A 116 -37.73 -17.62 -4.67
N GLY A 117 -37.70 -16.73 -5.66
CA GLY A 117 -38.73 -15.68 -5.79
C GLY A 117 -40.09 -16.22 -6.19
N PRO A 118 -41.16 -15.46 -5.92
CA PRO A 118 -42.51 -15.81 -6.36
C PRO A 118 -42.62 -15.69 -7.89
N ARG A 119 -43.47 -16.46 -8.52
CA ARG A 119 -43.76 -16.37 -9.96
C ARG A 119 -44.49 -15.09 -10.31
N GLU A 120 -45.35 -14.62 -9.40
CA GLU A 120 -46.16 -13.41 -9.51
C GLU A 120 -46.13 -12.67 -8.17
N SER A 121 -46.09 -11.34 -8.21
CA SER A 121 -46.18 -10.51 -7.01
C SER A 121 -47.60 -10.52 -6.44
N ARG A 122 -47.72 -10.61 -5.13
CA ARG A 122 -48.99 -10.44 -4.39
C ARG A 122 -49.37 -8.98 -4.22
N PHE A 123 -48.36 -8.07 -4.36
CA PHE A 123 -48.53 -6.62 -4.24
C PHE A 123 -48.93 -6.04 -5.61
N ARG A 124 -50.02 -5.26 -5.61
CA ARG A 124 -50.58 -4.62 -6.82
C ARG A 124 -50.49 -3.10 -6.76
N ASP A 125 -49.99 -2.55 -5.66
CA ASP A 125 -49.82 -1.12 -5.47
C ASP A 125 -48.65 -0.62 -6.30
N ASP A 126 -48.69 0.69 -6.64
CA ASP A 126 -47.59 1.37 -7.31
C ASP A 126 -46.34 1.36 -6.43
N LYS A 127 -45.18 1.10 -7.05
CA LYS A 127 -43.90 1.13 -6.35
C LYS A 127 -43.57 2.54 -5.89
N ARG A 128 -43.09 2.67 -4.65
CA ARG A 128 -42.68 3.96 -4.09
C ARG A 128 -41.46 4.48 -4.84
N VAL A 129 -41.48 5.78 -5.11
CA VAL A 129 -40.34 6.54 -5.62
C VAL A 129 -39.91 7.52 -4.53
N PHE A 130 -38.78 7.26 -3.91
CA PHE A 130 -38.19 8.13 -2.86
C PHE A 130 -37.50 9.34 -3.45
N HIS A 131 -36.80 9.14 -4.58
CA HIS A 131 -36.12 10.17 -5.33
C HIS A 131 -36.25 9.89 -6.82
N SER A 132 -36.47 10.95 -7.60
CA SER A 132 -36.59 10.84 -9.06
C SER A 132 -35.24 10.60 -9.76
N GLU A 133 -34.14 11.01 -9.12
CA GLU A 133 -32.82 10.97 -9.72
C GLU A 133 -31.80 10.25 -8.82
N ASP A 134 -30.71 9.82 -9.42
CA ASP A 134 -29.57 9.30 -8.70
C ASP A 134 -28.81 10.43 -7.99
N ILE A 135 -28.36 10.18 -6.77
CA ILE A 135 -27.62 11.13 -5.95
C ILE A 135 -26.12 10.88 -6.12
N ARG A 136 -25.38 11.86 -6.62
CA ARG A 136 -23.92 11.80 -6.65
C ARG A 136 -23.37 12.15 -5.28
N LEU A 137 -23.12 11.12 -4.46
CA LEU A 137 -22.60 11.29 -3.09
C LEU A 137 -21.14 11.78 -3.05
N SER A 138 -20.36 11.42 -4.08
CA SER A 138 -18.95 11.84 -4.20
C SER A 138 -18.49 11.75 -5.66
N PRO A 139 -17.27 12.21 -5.99
CA PRO A 139 -16.72 12.06 -7.35
C PRO A 139 -16.72 10.62 -7.88
N VAL A 140 -16.67 9.60 -7.01
CA VAL A 140 -16.56 8.19 -7.41
C VAL A 140 -17.75 7.32 -6.98
N ILE A 141 -18.66 7.82 -6.14
CA ILE A 141 -19.79 7.07 -5.60
C ILE A 141 -21.12 7.73 -5.97
N ILE A 142 -22.02 6.96 -6.54
CA ILE A 142 -23.38 7.36 -6.86
C ILE A 142 -24.37 6.44 -6.15
N MET A 143 -25.50 6.99 -5.72
CA MET A 143 -26.55 6.29 -4.99
C MET A 143 -27.88 6.39 -5.72
N ASN A 144 -28.55 5.25 -5.89
CA ASN A 144 -29.98 5.19 -6.20
C ASN A 144 -30.73 4.66 -4.96
N VAL A 145 -31.47 5.54 -4.29
CA VAL A 145 -32.15 5.22 -3.03
C VAL A 145 -33.29 4.20 -3.26
N ASN A 146 -33.96 4.27 -4.40
CA ASN A 146 -35.10 3.38 -4.72
C ASN A 146 -34.69 1.90 -4.84
N ARG A 147 -33.42 1.64 -5.20
CA ARG A 147 -32.88 0.27 -5.33
C ARG A 147 -32.37 -0.30 -4.00
N CYS A 148 -32.33 0.51 -2.94
CA CYS A 148 -31.80 0.09 -1.64
C CYS A 148 -32.74 -0.90 -0.95
N ILE A 149 -32.22 -2.05 -0.48
CA ILE A 149 -32.96 -3.08 0.27
C ILE A 149 -32.70 -3.00 1.79
N GLN A 150 -32.15 -1.90 2.29
CA GLN A 150 -31.90 -1.62 3.71
C GLN A 150 -31.09 -2.70 4.45
N CYS A 151 -30.17 -3.38 3.77
CA CYS A 151 -29.36 -4.46 4.35
C CYS A 151 -28.25 -3.99 5.31
N GLN A 152 -27.96 -2.71 5.35
CA GLN A 152 -26.95 -2.04 6.21
C GLN A 152 -25.48 -2.47 5.98
N ARG A 153 -25.17 -3.31 4.98
CA ARG A 153 -23.78 -3.74 4.73
C ARG A 153 -22.83 -2.54 4.51
N CYS A 154 -23.27 -1.54 3.74
CA CYS A 154 -22.43 -0.37 3.39
C CYS A 154 -22.14 0.53 4.58
N VAL A 155 -23.12 0.80 5.43
CA VAL A 155 -22.96 1.60 6.65
C VAL A 155 -21.96 0.93 7.59
N ARG A 156 -22.22 -0.35 7.89
CA ARG A 156 -21.39 -1.15 8.78
C ARG A 156 -19.96 -1.36 8.26
N MET A 157 -19.82 -1.56 6.94
CA MET A 157 -18.48 -1.63 6.30
C MET A 157 -17.72 -0.31 6.48
N CYS A 158 -18.40 0.83 6.30
CA CYS A 158 -17.80 2.16 6.45
C CYS A 158 -17.39 2.46 7.90
N GLU A 159 -18.24 2.05 8.88
CA GLU A 159 -18.02 2.31 10.30
C GLU A 159 -17.09 1.28 10.93
N GLU A 160 -17.44 -0.02 10.83
CA GLU A 160 -16.81 -1.07 11.63
C GLU A 160 -15.49 -1.57 11.01
N VAL A 161 -15.35 -1.54 9.67
CA VAL A 161 -14.14 -2.04 8.98
C VAL A 161 -13.23 -0.88 8.57
N VAL A 162 -13.75 0.08 7.78
CA VAL A 162 -12.96 1.19 7.26
C VAL A 162 -12.69 2.25 8.35
N GLY A 163 -13.66 2.50 9.23
CA GLY A 163 -13.56 3.49 10.30
C GLY A 163 -13.69 4.95 9.82
N ALA A 164 -14.13 5.17 8.58
CA ALA A 164 -14.36 6.52 8.05
C ALA A 164 -15.69 7.13 8.55
N VAL A 165 -16.66 6.28 8.90
CA VAL A 165 -17.98 6.69 9.43
C VAL A 165 -18.67 7.74 8.56
N ALA A 166 -18.49 7.67 7.25
CA ALA A 166 -19.01 8.66 6.30
C ALA A 166 -20.45 8.34 5.82
N LEU A 167 -20.90 7.10 6.03
CA LEU A 167 -22.25 6.65 5.70
C LEU A 167 -23.05 6.36 6.96
N GLY A 168 -24.31 6.77 6.96
CA GLY A 168 -25.27 6.49 8.01
C GLY A 168 -26.66 6.25 7.43
N THR A 169 -27.66 6.13 8.31
CA THR A 169 -29.08 6.11 7.95
C THR A 169 -29.76 7.36 8.46
N VAL A 170 -30.58 7.94 7.60
CA VAL A 170 -31.44 9.07 7.95
C VAL A 170 -32.89 8.61 7.89
N GLU A 171 -33.78 9.35 8.55
CA GLU A 171 -35.21 9.05 8.65
C GLU A 171 -35.49 7.71 9.35
N LYS A 172 -36.76 7.36 9.51
CA LYS A 172 -37.23 6.14 10.18
C LYS A 172 -38.35 5.48 9.43
N GLY A 173 -38.49 4.17 9.68
CA GLY A 173 -39.58 3.36 9.08
C GLY A 173 -39.45 3.27 7.58
N MET A 174 -40.47 3.61 6.86
CA MET A 174 -40.55 3.48 5.40
C MET A 174 -39.70 4.52 4.66
N ASP A 175 -39.36 5.61 5.30
CA ASP A 175 -38.56 6.71 4.72
C ASP A 175 -37.03 6.55 4.98
N THR A 176 -36.66 5.50 5.71
CA THR A 176 -35.24 5.23 6.01
C THR A 176 -34.42 5.18 4.72
N ALA A 177 -33.40 6.02 4.65
CA ALA A 177 -32.46 6.09 3.54
C ALA A 177 -31.01 6.01 4.02
N VAL A 178 -30.14 5.37 3.24
CA VAL A 178 -28.70 5.40 3.47
C VAL A 178 -28.14 6.62 2.79
N THR A 179 -27.37 7.45 3.50
CA THR A 179 -26.73 8.64 2.96
C THR A 179 -25.53 9.04 3.82
N GLY A 180 -24.81 10.08 3.41
CA GLY A 180 -23.82 10.78 4.24
C GLY A 180 -24.47 11.93 5.01
N PHE A 181 -23.65 12.60 5.83
CA PHE A 181 -24.08 13.77 6.57
C PHE A 181 -24.49 14.91 5.61
N GLU A 182 -25.67 15.48 5.79
CA GLU A 182 -26.24 16.52 4.89
C GLU A 182 -26.21 16.13 3.39
N GLY A 183 -26.36 14.83 3.08
CA GLY A 183 -26.37 14.35 1.69
C GLY A 183 -24.99 14.26 1.02
N SER A 184 -23.90 14.50 1.76
CA SER A 184 -22.52 14.42 1.29
C SER A 184 -21.71 13.40 2.07
N LEU A 185 -20.59 12.94 1.51
CA LEU A 185 -19.67 12.01 2.18
C LEU A 185 -18.49 12.77 2.81
N ALA A 186 -18.75 13.60 3.82
CA ALA A 186 -17.70 14.26 4.57
C ALA A 186 -16.79 13.22 5.26
N GLY A 187 -15.46 13.41 5.19
CA GLY A 187 -14.48 12.49 5.80
C GLY A 187 -14.37 11.11 5.13
N CYS A 188 -14.99 10.91 3.97
CA CYS A 188 -14.94 9.65 3.24
C CYS A 188 -13.56 9.37 2.65
N ASP A 189 -13.05 8.15 2.85
CA ASP A 189 -11.80 7.66 2.24
C ASP A 189 -11.92 7.41 0.73
N GLN A 190 -13.09 7.60 0.15
CA GLN A 190 -13.40 7.30 -1.27
C GLN A 190 -13.01 5.86 -1.69
N CYS A 191 -12.93 4.95 -0.74
CA CYS A 191 -12.41 3.59 -0.96
C CYS A 191 -13.34 2.69 -1.79
N GLY A 192 -14.63 3.03 -1.91
CA GLY A 192 -15.63 2.26 -2.66
C GLY A 192 -16.00 0.90 -2.05
N ASN A 193 -15.61 0.60 -0.79
CA ASN A 193 -15.99 -0.66 -0.15
C ASN A 193 -17.50 -0.77 0.07
N CYS A 194 -18.19 0.36 0.24
CA CYS A 194 -19.65 0.41 0.28
C CYS A 194 -20.30 -0.01 -1.05
N VAL A 195 -19.67 0.29 -2.19
CA VAL A 195 -20.09 -0.16 -3.53
C VAL A 195 -19.86 -1.66 -3.67
N GLU A 196 -18.72 -2.16 -3.21
CA GLU A 196 -18.34 -3.58 -3.29
C GLU A 196 -19.33 -4.48 -2.55
N VAL A 197 -19.67 -4.10 -1.30
CA VAL A 197 -20.54 -4.92 -0.44
C VAL A 197 -22.02 -4.72 -0.69
N CYS A 198 -22.42 -3.78 -1.56
CA CYS A 198 -23.82 -3.55 -1.89
C CYS A 198 -24.36 -4.72 -2.71
N PRO A 199 -25.40 -5.45 -2.21
CA PRO A 199 -25.92 -6.62 -2.90
C PRO A 199 -26.76 -6.26 -4.13
N VAL A 200 -27.15 -4.99 -4.28
CA VAL A 200 -28.01 -4.46 -5.34
C VAL A 200 -27.38 -3.23 -6.00
N GLY A 201 -28.02 -2.66 -7.00
CA GLY A 201 -27.57 -1.46 -7.70
C GLY A 201 -27.92 -0.13 -7.01
N ALA A 202 -27.91 -0.12 -5.67
CA ALA A 202 -28.17 1.10 -4.90
C ALA A 202 -26.91 1.98 -4.83
N LEU A 203 -25.78 1.45 -4.37
CA LEU A 203 -24.48 2.11 -4.41
C LEU A 203 -23.68 1.59 -5.60
N MET A 204 -23.20 2.48 -6.44
CA MET A 204 -22.52 2.17 -7.70
C MET A 204 -21.29 3.04 -7.90
N SER A 205 -20.33 2.55 -8.69
CA SER A 205 -19.15 3.30 -9.11
C SER A 205 -19.52 4.33 -10.18
N PHE A 206 -19.35 5.63 -9.91
CA PHE A 206 -19.59 6.66 -10.90
C PHE A 206 -18.64 6.54 -12.11
N PRO A 207 -17.32 6.31 -11.96
CA PRO A 207 -16.41 6.13 -13.08
C PRO A 207 -16.73 4.94 -14.01
N TYR A 208 -17.41 3.92 -13.48
CA TYR A 208 -17.79 2.72 -14.25
C TYR A 208 -19.18 2.83 -14.87
N ARG A 209 -20.02 3.75 -14.39
CA ARG A 209 -21.43 3.85 -14.74
C ARG A 209 -21.66 3.83 -16.26
N TYR A 210 -22.50 2.91 -16.72
CA TYR A 210 -22.94 2.70 -18.11
C TYR A 210 -21.83 2.33 -19.10
N LYS A 211 -20.62 1.98 -18.67
CA LYS A 211 -19.49 1.67 -19.56
C LYS A 211 -19.53 0.24 -20.11
N ALA A 212 -19.93 -0.73 -19.29
CA ALA A 212 -19.96 -2.13 -19.67
C ALA A 212 -20.94 -2.94 -18.82
N ARG A 213 -21.31 -4.12 -19.29
CA ARG A 213 -22.02 -5.14 -18.52
C ARG A 213 -21.02 -6.19 -18.00
N PRO A 214 -21.34 -6.91 -16.90
CA PRO A 214 -20.42 -7.93 -16.38
C PRO A 214 -19.97 -8.96 -17.43
N TRP A 215 -20.88 -9.39 -18.29
CA TRP A 215 -20.57 -10.36 -19.35
C TRP A 215 -19.78 -9.80 -20.54
N ASP A 216 -19.61 -8.48 -20.65
CA ASP A 216 -18.76 -7.82 -21.65
C ASP A 216 -17.30 -7.73 -21.17
N LEU A 217 -17.04 -8.04 -19.90
CA LEU A 217 -15.74 -7.87 -19.29
C LEU A 217 -14.88 -9.12 -19.40
N THR A 218 -13.63 -8.93 -19.74
CA THR A 218 -12.56 -9.89 -19.45
C THR A 218 -11.99 -9.55 -18.09
N GLU A 219 -12.16 -10.45 -17.12
CA GLU A 219 -11.69 -10.26 -15.75
C GLU A 219 -10.32 -10.92 -15.57
N THR A 220 -9.37 -10.20 -15.02
CA THR A 220 -8.00 -10.65 -14.76
C THR A 220 -7.63 -10.41 -13.31
N ASP A 221 -7.31 -11.47 -12.59
CA ASP A 221 -6.82 -11.40 -11.21
C ASP A 221 -5.35 -10.98 -11.21
N THR A 222 -5.02 -10.00 -10.38
CA THR A 222 -3.67 -9.46 -10.28
C THR A 222 -3.44 -8.83 -8.91
N VAL A 223 -2.29 -8.17 -8.71
CA VAL A 223 -1.86 -7.54 -7.44
C VAL A 223 -1.76 -6.04 -7.62
N CYS A 224 -2.25 -5.28 -6.63
CA CYS A 224 -2.20 -3.83 -6.62
C CYS A 224 -0.76 -3.28 -6.68
N PRO A 225 -0.44 -2.30 -7.56
CA PRO A 225 0.92 -1.77 -7.72
C PRO A 225 1.24 -0.60 -6.78
N HIS A 226 0.33 -0.19 -5.89
CA HIS A 226 0.48 1.08 -5.16
C HIS A 226 1.36 0.99 -3.92
N CYS A 227 1.17 0.00 -3.04
CA CYS A 227 1.97 -0.14 -1.81
C CYS A 227 2.27 -1.61 -1.51
N GLY A 228 3.17 -1.84 -0.55
CA GLY A 228 3.68 -3.17 -0.19
C GLY A 228 2.68 -4.07 0.53
N THR A 229 1.45 -3.63 0.83
CA THR A 229 0.41 -4.51 1.40
C THR A 229 0.11 -5.70 0.48
N GLY A 230 0.20 -5.53 -0.86
CA GLY A 230 0.03 -6.63 -1.81
C GLY A 230 -1.44 -7.07 -1.96
N CYS A 231 -2.38 -6.11 -1.96
CA CYS A 231 -3.80 -6.39 -2.14
C CYS A 231 -4.07 -7.11 -3.45
N GLN A 232 -4.81 -8.21 -3.38
CA GLN A 232 -5.32 -8.91 -4.56
C GLN A 232 -6.57 -8.21 -5.08
N LEU A 233 -6.67 -8.14 -6.40
CA LEU A 233 -7.77 -7.47 -7.07
C LEU A 233 -8.05 -8.10 -8.44
N THR A 234 -9.25 -7.91 -8.93
CA THR A 234 -9.68 -8.31 -10.27
C THR A 234 -9.89 -7.07 -11.12
N VAL A 235 -9.16 -6.98 -12.21
CA VAL A 235 -9.30 -5.91 -13.21
C VAL A 235 -10.26 -6.37 -14.30
N GLY A 236 -11.33 -5.60 -14.51
CA GLY A 236 -12.24 -5.80 -15.62
C GLY A 236 -11.84 -4.92 -16.79
N THR A 237 -11.62 -5.53 -17.96
CA THR A 237 -11.34 -4.85 -19.23
C THR A 237 -12.40 -5.17 -20.24
N ARG A 238 -12.67 -4.23 -21.17
CA ARG A 238 -13.54 -4.43 -22.34
C ARG A 238 -12.75 -4.10 -23.58
N LYS A 239 -12.55 -5.07 -24.47
CA LYS A 239 -11.72 -4.91 -25.68
C LYS A 239 -10.31 -4.36 -25.40
N GLY A 240 -9.70 -4.76 -24.27
CA GLY A 240 -8.38 -4.30 -23.84
C GLY A 240 -8.36 -2.92 -23.14
N GLU A 241 -9.50 -2.23 -23.03
CA GLU A 241 -9.63 -0.97 -22.31
C GLU A 241 -9.98 -1.23 -20.83
N PHE A 242 -9.38 -0.48 -19.93
CA PHE A 242 -9.64 -0.54 -18.50
C PHE A 242 -11.06 -0.03 -18.18
N MET A 243 -11.81 -0.79 -17.37
CA MET A 243 -13.19 -0.44 -17.01
C MET A 243 -13.37 -0.28 -15.50
N ARG A 244 -12.98 -1.29 -14.71
CA ARG A 244 -13.18 -1.29 -13.25
C ARG A 244 -12.19 -2.18 -12.52
N VAL A 245 -12.15 -2.02 -11.19
CA VAL A 245 -11.47 -2.94 -10.27
C VAL A 245 -12.46 -3.45 -9.22
N ARG A 246 -12.36 -4.75 -8.91
CA ARG A 246 -13.06 -5.39 -7.79
C ARG A 246 -12.05 -6.02 -6.83
N SER A 247 -12.44 -6.18 -5.56
CA SER A 247 -11.69 -7.01 -4.61
C SER A 247 -11.99 -8.49 -4.85
N LYS A 248 -11.05 -9.35 -4.48
CA LYS A 248 -11.29 -10.80 -4.41
C LYS A 248 -11.77 -11.12 -3.00
N TRP A 249 -13.03 -11.58 -2.92
CA TRP A 249 -13.62 -11.91 -1.63
C TRP A 249 -12.97 -13.15 -1.04
N ASP A 250 -12.71 -13.10 0.27
CA ASP A 250 -12.10 -14.19 1.06
C ASP A 250 -10.68 -14.63 0.62
N GLU A 251 -10.05 -13.90 -0.32
CA GLU A 251 -8.69 -14.20 -0.81
C GLU A 251 -7.73 -13.04 -0.51
N GLY A 252 -6.45 -13.38 -0.38
CA GLY A 252 -5.36 -12.41 -0.16
C GLY A 252 -5.42 -11.69 1.18
N VAL A 253 -4.51 -10.75 1.35
CA VAL A 253 -4.39 -9.93 2.56
C VAL A 253 -5.58 -8.98 2.76
N ASN A 254 -6.19 -8.53 1.68
CA ASN A 254 -7.25 -7.51 1.69
C ASN A 254 -8.67 -8.09 1.69
N ARG A 255 -8.85 -9.36 1.35
CA ARG A 255 -10.16 -10.01 1.27
C ARG A 255 -11.17 -9.18 0.45
N GLU A 256 -12.31 -8.76 1.03
CA GLU A 256 -13.33 -7.93 0.34
C GLU A 256 -13.01 -6.44 0.30
N THR A 257 -11.91 -5.98 0.89
CA THR A 257 -11.59 -4.54 1.00
C THR A 257 -10.51 -4.09 0.03
N LEU A 258 -10.61 -2.86 -0.43
CA LEU A 258 -9.56 -2.11 -1.12
C LEU A 258 -9.54 -0.68 -0.59
N CYS A 259 -8.40 -0.02 -0.69
CA CYS A 259 -8.35 1.43 -0.51
C CYS A 259 -8.69 2.15 -1.83
N VAL A 260 -8.83 3.47 -1.78
CA VAL A 260 -9.15 4.31 -2.95
C VAL A 260 -8.16 4.10 -4.10
N ARG A 261 -6.86 4.01 -3.80
CA ARG A 261 -5.80 3.80 -4.81
C ARG A 261 -5.94 2.46 -5.53
N GLY A 262 -6.20 1.39 -4.78
CA GLY A 262 -6.38 0.06 -5.35
C GLY A 262 -7.68 -0.07 -6.16
N ARG A 263 -8.77 0.57 -5.73
CA ARG A 263 -10.07 0.45 -6.39
C ARG A 263 -10.23 1.37 -7.59
N PHE A 264 -9.77 2.61 -7.49
CA PHE A 264 -10.03 3.63 -8.50
C PHE A 264 -8.78 4.15 -9.20
N GLY A 265 -7.60 3.92 -8.62
CA GLY A 265 -6.36 4.51 -9.11
C GLY A 265 -5.58 3.66 -10.12
N LEU A 266 -6.21 2.69 -10.81
CA LEU A 266 -5.55 1.92 -11.87
C LEU A 266 -5.80 2.50 -13.29
N ASP A 267 -6.61 3.53 -13.41
CA ASP A 267 -6.87 4.23 -14.67
C ASP A 267 -5.63 4.89 -15.28
N PHE A 268 -4.56 5.09 -14.48
CA PHE A 268 -3.25 5.56 -14.95
C PHE A 268 -2.68 4.71 -16.11
N VAL A 269 -3.09 3.45 -16.28
CA VAL A 269 -2.67 2.59 -17.39
C VAL A 269 -3.07 3.18 -18.76
N ALA A 270 -4.10 4.03 -18.78
CA ALA A 270 -4.57 4.75 -19.96
C ALA A 270 -4.12 6.22 -20.01
N SER A 271 -3.19 6.63 -19.13
CA SER A 271 -2.70 8.02 -19.07
C SER A 271 -2.18 8.53 -20.40
N ARG A 272 -2.39 9.82 -20.66
CA ARG A 272 -1.93 10.52 -21.86
C ARG A 272 -0.41 10.74 -21.89
N ASP A 273 0.25 10.63 -20.73
CA ASP A 273 1.70 10.78 -20.57
C ASP A 273 2.50 9.58 -21.11
N ARG A 274 1.84 8.59 -21.73
CA ARG A 274 2.49 7.39 -22.29
C ARG A 274 3.50 7.77 -23.35
N ILE A 275 4.74 7.26 -23.20
CA ILE A 275 5.76 7.38 -24.25
C ILE A 275 5.34 6.51 -25.43
N LYS A 276 5.26 7.10 -26.62
CA LYS A 276 4.73 6.42 -27.81
C LYS A 276 5.79 5.75 -28.65
N ARG A 277 6.99 6.35 -28.72
CA ARG A 277 8.13 5.90 -29.55
C ARG A 277 9.43 6.15 -28.82
N PRO A 278 10.53 5.47 -29.18
CA PRO A 278 11.88 5.85 -28.71
C PRO A 278 12.17 7.31 -29.08
N MET A 279 12.93 8.00 -28.24
CA MET A 279 13.32 9.40 -28.50
C MET A 279 14.81 9.57 -28.23
N ILE A 280 15.44 10.47 -29.02
CA ILE A 280 16.81 10.92 -28.84
C ILE A 280 16.81 12.44 -28.69
N ARG A 281 17.67 12.97 -27.85
CA ARG A 281 17.84 14.42 -27.73
C ARG A 281 18.68 14.95 -28.89
N HIS A 282 18.08 15.85 -29.68
CA HIS A 282 18.73 16.57 -30.76
C HIS A 282 18.45 18.07 -30.60
N ASP A 283 19.48 18.89 -30.63
CA ASP A 283 19.39 20.35 -30.46
C ASP A 283 18.58 20.80 -29.24
N GLY A 284 18.74 20.09 -28.12
CA GLY A 284 18.03 20.38 -26.86
C GLY A 284 16.61 19.83 -26.74
N ALA A 285 16.02 19.28 -27.82
CA ALA A 285 14.69 18.70 -27.82
C ALA A 285 14.71 17.17 -27.97
N LEU A 286 13.73 16.47 -27.35
CA LEU A 286 13.52 15.04 -27.56
C LEU A 286 12.76 14.82 -28.88
N VAL A 287 13.40 14.12 -29.82
CA VAL A 287 12.83 13.82 -31.14
C VAL A 287 12.49 12.33 -31.22
N PRO A 288 11.25 11.96 -31.61
CA PRO A 288 10.86 10.57 -31.82
C PRO A 288 11.68 9.95 -32.97
N VAL A 289 12.16 8.73 -32.75
CA VAL A 289 12.93 7.92 -33.70
C VAL A 289 12.42 6.48 -33.73
N SER A 290 12.93 5.68 -34.68
CA SER A 290 12.67 4.23 -34.70
C SER A 290 13.56 3.48 -33.69
N TRP A 291 13.22 2.21 -33.41
CA TRP A 291 14.06 1.34 -32.58
C TRP A 291 15.43 1.06 -33.18
N ASP A 292 15.55 1.02 -34.53
CA ASP A 292 16.82 0.84 -35.19
C ASP A 292 17.71 2.06 -35.06
N GLU A 293 17.18 3.26 -35.28
CA GLU A 293 17.90 4.53 -35.15
C GLU A 293 18.41 4.72 -33.70
N VAL A 294 17.57 4.43 -32.69
CA VAL A 294 18.01 4.52 -31.28
C VAL A 294 19.05 3.46 -30.95
N GLY A 295 18.97 2.28 -31.56
CA GLY A 295 19.98 1.23 -31.42
C GLY A 295 21.33 1.64 -31.96
N ASP A 296 21.39 2.20 -33.17
CA ASP A 296 22.63 2.73 -33.75
C ASP A 296 23.19 3.91 -32.98
N TYR A 297 22.32 4.77 -32.47
CA TYR A 297 22.74 5.87 -31.62
C TYR A 297 23.34 5.37 -30.30
N LEU A 298 22.66 4.49 -29.60
CA LEU A 298 23.12 3.90 -28.31
C LEU A 298 24.44 3.12 -28.50
N ARG A 299 24.61 2.34 -29.60
CA ARG A 299 25.85 1.62 -29.87
C ARG A 299 27.06 2.56 -29.93
N ARG A 300 26.92 3.69 -30.64
CA ARG A 300 27.98 4.70 -30.70
C ARG A 300 28.25 5.37 -29.36
N ARG A 301 27.19 5.75 -28.64
CA ARG A 301 27.32 6.46 -27.38
C ARG A 301 27.89 5.58 -26.25
N LEU A 302 27.41 4.31 -26.16
CA LEU A 302 27.93 3.34 -25.18
C LEU A 302 29.40 3.00 -25.41
N SER A 303 29.85 2.92 -26.67
CA SER A 303 31.27 2.76 -26.99
C SER A 303 32.12 4.00 -26.61
N ALA A 304 31.57 5.20 -26.79
CA ALA A 304 32.26 6.44 -26.42
C ALA A 304 32.47 6.63 -24.89
N VAL A 305 31.63 5.99 -24.08
CA VAL A 305 31.75 6.00 -22.60
C VAL A 305 32.34 4.72 -22.03
N GLU A 306 32.84 3.83 -22.87
CA GLU A 306 33.48 2.60 -22.42
C GLU A 306 34.69 2.90 -21.53
N GLY A 307 34.82 2.14 -20.41
CA GLY A 307 35.86 2.36 -19.39
C GLY A 307 35.56 3.48 -18.40
N LYS A 308 34.47 4.27 -18.61
CA LYS A 308 33.97 5.21 -17.61
C LYS A 308 32.98 4.53 -16.66
N ALA A 309 32.77 5.15 -15.49
CA ALA A 309 31.79 4.63 -14.50
C ALA A 309 30.38 4.58 -15.08
N ALA A 310 29.69 3.48 -14.82
CA ALA A 310 28.27 3.32 -15.12
C ALA A 310 27.48 3.09 -13.84
N ALA A 311 26.20 3.50 -13.85
CA ALA A 311 25.29 3.28 -12.75
C ALA A 311 23.86 3.03 -13.25
N GLY A 312 23.03 2.44 -12.39
CA GLY A 312 21.63 2.17 -12.70
C GLY A 312 20.68 2.39 -11.52
N LEU A 313 19.50 2.94 -11.82
CA LEU A 313 18.42 3.11 -10.86
C LEU A 313 17.16 2.43 -11.37
N ALA A 314 16.49 1.62 -10.54
CA ALA A 314 15.26 0.95 -10.94
C ALA A 314 14.15 1.12 -9.91
N SER A 315 12.90 1.16 -10.37
CA SER A 315 11.74 1.29 -9.51
C SER A 315 11.44 -0.02 -8.77
N PRO A 316 11.20 0.01 -7.45
CA PRO A 316 10.70 -1.15 -6.72
C PRO A 316 9.19 -1.41 -6.96
N ARG A 317 8.60 -0.88 -8.02
CA ARG A 317 7.28 -1.25 -8.56
C ARG A 317 7.35 -2.22 -9.73
N LEU A 318 8.56 -2.53 -10.21
CA LEU A 318 8.77 -3.53 -11.24
C LEU A 318 8.67 -4.94 -10.67
N PRO A 319 8.23 -5.94 -11.45
CA PRO A 319 8.25 -7.34 -11.07
C PRO A 319 9.64 -7.87 -10.69
N ASN A 320 9.68 -8.92 -9.86
CA ASN A 320 10.90 -9.57 -9.41
C ASN A 320 11.80 -9.97 -10.58
N GLU A 321 11.22 -10.57 -11.63
CA GLU A 321 11.93 -11.05 -12.80
C GLU A 321 12.61 -9.89 -13.57
N ILE A 322 11.94 -8.75 -13.65
CA ILE A 322 12.49 -7.54 -14.31
C ILE A 322 13.62 -6.95 -13.45
N LEU A 323 13.42 -6.85 -12.15
CA LEU A 323 14.44 -6.35 -11.22
C LEU A 323 15.66 -7.26 -11.17
N TYR A 324 15.45 -8.58 -11.23
CA TYR A 324 16.53 -9.55 -11.32
C TYR A 324 17.34 -9.39 -12.62
N GLN A 325 16.69 -9.24 -13.76
CA GLN A 325 17.38 -9.03 -15.04
C GLN A 325 18.04 -7.64 -15.12
N PHE A 326 17.42 -6.60 -14.53
CA PHE A 326 18.05 -5.28 -14.46
C PHE A 326 19.39 -5.32 -13.74
N GLN A 327 19.46 -5.88 -12.52
CA GLN A 327 20.71 -5.95 -11.77
C GLN A 327 21.73 -6.87 -12.48
N LYS A 328 21.28 -7.95 -13.15
CA LYS A 328 22.10 -8.82 -13.95
C LYS A 328 22.72 -8.06 -15.16
N LEU A 329 21.90 -7.29 -15.90
CA LEU A 329 22.36 -6.41 -16.98
C LEU A 329 23.44 -5.43 -16.50
N MET A 330 23.20 -4.75 -15.38
CA MET A 330 24.14 -3.77 -14.88
C MET A 330 25.47 -4.40 -14.43
N ARG A 331 25.41 -5.55 -13.76
CA ARG A 331 26.61 -6.24 -13.26
C ARG A 331 27.41 -6.93 -14.36
N THR A 332 26.75 -7.47 -15.38
CA THR A 332 27.43 -8.23 -16.44
C THR A 332 27.78 -7.36 -17.65
N ALA A 333 26.81 -6.62 -18.24
CA ALA A 333 27.04 -5.84 -19.45
C ALA A 333 27.69 -4.47 -19.16
N PHE A 334 27.30 -3.81 -18.07
CA PHE A 334 27.88 -2.53 -17.65
C PHE A 334 29.04 -2.69 -16.65
N ARG A 335 29.25 -3.90 -16.13
CA ARG A 335 30.31 -4.26 -15.17
C ARG A 335 30.33 -3.33 -13.94
N THR A 336 29.15 -3.06 -13.37
CA THR A 336 29.02 -2.14 -12.21
C THR A 336 28.12 -2.73 -11.14
N ASN A 337 28.50 -2.51 -9.87
CA ASN A 337 27.64 -2.70 -8.70
C ASN A 337 26.97 -1.38 -8.24
N SER A 338 27.19 -0.26 -8.94
CA SER A 338 26.56 1.02 -8.65
C SER A 338 25.12 1.01 -9.14
N ILE A 339 24.25 0.28 -8.41
CA ILE A 339 22.83 0.13 -8.69
C ILE A 339 22.04 0.35 -7.42
N ASP A 340 20.87 0.99 -7.53
CA ASP A 340 19.99 1.23 -6.40
C ASP A 340 18.53 1.20 -6.84
N CYS A 341 17.65 0.75 -5.93
CA CYS A 341 16.21 0.84 -6.08
C CYS A 341 15.61 1.87 -5.12
N SER A 342 16.44 2.58 -4.37
CA SER A 342 15.96 3.59 -3.44
C SER A 342 15.40 4.77 -4.22
N SER A 343 14.08 4.83 -4.34
CA SER A 343 13.39 6.04 -4.80
C SER A 343 13.36 7.12 -3.71
N ARG A 344 13.86 6.80 -2.54
CA ARG A 344 14.02 7.63 -1.35
C ARG A 344 15.48 7.62 -0.94
N TRP A 345 15.86 8.43 -0.11
CA TRP A 345 17.14 8.71 0.49
C TRP A 345 17.95 7.46 0.89
N SER A 346 19.22 7.64 1.08
CA SER A 346 20.13 6.55 1.38
C SER A 346 19.62 5.67 2.53
N THR A 347 19.33 4.42 2.22
CA THR A 347 18.84 3.45 3.22
C THR A 347 20.02 2.76 3.87
N PRO A 348 20.12 2.73 5.21
CA PRO A 348 21.21 2.04 5.92
C PRO A 348 21.01 0.51 5.84
N PHE A 349 21.23 -0.05 4.66
CA PHE A 349 20.90 -1.43 4.35
C PHE A 349 21.73 -2.45 5.14
N ASP A 350 22.93 -2.11 5.55
CA ASP A 350 23.79 -2.91 6.44
C ASP A 350 23.13 -3.16 7.83
N THR A 351 22.24 -2.28 8.24
CA THR A 351 21.43 -2.45 9.47
C THR A 351 20.05 -3.03 9.16
N LEU A 352 19.40 -2.53 8.12
CA LEU A 352 18.04 -2.94 7.74
C LEU A 352 17.98 -4.38 7.25
N GLY A 353 18.92 -4.81 6.41
CA GLY A 353 18.91 -6.16 5.82
C GLY A 353 18.97 -7.28 6.85
N PRO A 354 19.92 -7.27 7.79
CA PRO A 354 19.97 -8.25 8.89
C PRO A 354 18.72 -8.23 9.76
N LEU A 355 18.17 -7.05 10.08
CA LEU A 355 16.93 -6.91 10.86
C LEU A 355 15.73 -7.56 10.14
N MET A 356 15.59 -7.31 8.85
CA MET A 356 14.55 -7.94 8.02
C MET A 356 14.72 -9.46 7.93
N ALA A 357 15.94 -9.94 7.78
CA ALA A 357 16.21 -11.36 7.67
C ALA A 357 15.86 -12.12 8.96
N ALA A 358 16.12 -11.51 10.12
CA ALA A 358 15.91 -12.14 11.42
C ALA A 358 14.44 -12.11 11.89
N TYR A 359 13.78 -10.99 11.74
CA TYR A 359 12.51 -10.74 12.43
C TYR A 359 11.31 -10.52 11.51
N ASN A 360 11.51 -10.25 10.20
CA ASN A 360 10.36 -10.01 9.32
C ASN A 360 9.52 -11.28 9.17
N SER A 361 8.29 -11.23 9.63
CA SER A 361 7.36 -12.36 9.60
C SER A 361 7.04 -12.80 8.18
N ARG A 362 6.98 -14.10 7.97
CA ARG A 362 6.54 -14.75 6.72
C ARG A 362 5.17 -15.39 6.91
N ALA A 363 4.27 -14.69 7.56
CA ALA A 363 2.92 -15.12 7.89
C ALA A 363 1.89 -14.08 7.42
N PRO A 364 0.61 -14.47 7.25
CA PRO A 364 -0.45 -13.53 6.93
C PRO A 364 -0.48 -12.34 7.88
N LEU A 365 -0.64 -11.15 7.34
CA LEU A 365 -0.63 -9.90 8.12
C LEU A 365 -1.69 -9.92 9.23
N ASP A 366 -2.87 -10.44 8.97
CA ASP A 366 -3.97 -10.52 9.93
C ASP A 366 -3.69 -11.50 11.10
N GLU A 367 -2.82 -12.48 10.92
CA GLU A 367 -2.31 -13.33 12.00
C GLU A 367 -1.27 -12.59 12.84
N VAL A 368 -0.32 -11.92 12.15
CA VAL A 368 0.77 -11.16 12.77
C VAL A 368 0.25 -10.04 13.66
N ILE A 369 -0.73 -9.27 13.18
CA ILE A 369 -1.36 -8.21 13.98
C ILE A 369 -2.38 -8.72 15.00
N GLY A 370 -2.65 -10.01 15.01
CA GLY A 370 -3.50 -10.68 16.00
C GLY A 370 -2.79 -11.00 17.32
N ASN A 371 -1.52 -10.64 17.46
CA ASN A 371 -0.76 -10.78 18.70
C ASN A 371 -1.34 -9.93 19.84
N ASP A 372 -1.02 -10.27 21.10
CA ASP A 372 -1.54 -9.57 22.30
C ASP A 372 -1.26 -8.06 22.23
N CYS A 373 -0.11 -7.69 21.64
CA CYS A 373 0.34 -6.31 21.55
C CYS A 373 0.91 -6.01 20.15
N VAL A 374 0.53 -4.87 19.57
CA VAL A 374 1.08 -4.37 18.30
C VAL A 374 1.64 -2.96 18.52
N LEU A 375 2.94 -2.79 18.36
CA LEU A 375 3.64 -1.51 18.38
C LEU A 375 3.86 -1.01 16.95
N VAL A 376 3.30 0.12 16.60
CA VAL A 376 3.57 0.84 15.33
C VAL A 376 4.64 1.88 15.58
N VAL A 377 5.74 1.84 14.82
CA VAL A 377 6.85 2.78 14.92
C VAL A 377 6.95 3.61 13.64
N GLY A 378 6.78 4.91 13.79
CA GLY A 378 6.84 5.91 12.70
C GLY A 378 5.60 5.93 11.81
N GLY A 379 5.59 6.84 10.86
CA GLY A 379 4.62 6.95 9.77
C GLY A 379 3.16 7.22 10.15
N ASN A 380 2.31 7.17 9.12
CA ASN A 380 0.86 7.18 9.26
C ASN A 380 0.25 6.03 8.45
N VAL A 381 -0.04 4.92 9.11
CA VAL A 381 -0.56 3.69 8.48
C VAL A 381 -1.84 3.94 7.68
N THR A 382 -2.71 4.83 8.16
CA THR A 382 -3.97 5.22 7.48
C THR A 382 -3.71 5.73 6.06
N GLU A 383 -2.65 6.50 5.87
CA GLU A 383 -2.33 7.13 4.60
C GLU A 383 -1.37 6.29 3.75
N GLU A 384 -0.43 5.60 4.39
CA GLU A 384 0.61 4.81 3.72
C GLU A 384 0.12 3.44 3.27
N ASN A 385 -0.47 2.68 4.19
CA ASN A 385 -0.96 1.31 4.01
C ASN A 385 -2.41 1.15 4.50
N PRO A 386 -3.42 1.76 3.84
CA PRO A 386 -4.77 1.88 4.39
C PRO A 386 -5.45 0.53 4.70
N VAL A 387 -5.19 -0.52 3.90
CA VAL A 387 -5.77 -1.84 4.17
C VAL A 387 -5.16 -2.46 5.43
N THR A 388 -3.89 -2.19 5.74
CA THR A 388 -3.28 -2.58 7.02
C THR A 388 -3.98 -1.91 8.20
N GLU A 389 -4.40 -0.64 8.08
CA GLU A 389 -5.23 0.01 9.09
C GLU A 389 -6.55 -0.73 9.31
N TYR A 390 -7.25 -1.12 8.22
CA TYR A 390 -8.52 -1.84 8.34
C TYR A 390 -8.35 -3.15 9.11
N LEU A 391 -7.26 -3.87 8.87
CA LEU A 391 -6.93 -5.11 9.58
C LEU A 391 -6.56 -4.86 11.05
N LEU A 392 -5.76 -3.83 11.33
CA LEU A 392 -5.41 -3.44 12.71
C LEU A 392 -6.65 -3.08 13.53
N ARG A 393 -7.55 -2.28 12.96
CA ARG A 393 -8.80 -1.90 13.60
C ARG A 393 -9.69 -3.11 13.91
N ASP A 394 -9.77 -4.05 12.97
CA ASP A 394 -10.49 -5.31 13.16
C ASP A 394 -9.85 -6.15 14.29
N SER A 395 -8.52 -6.22 14.36
CA SER A 395 -7.79 -6.94 15.41
C SER A 395 -8.01 -6.32 16.80
N VAL A 396 -7.90 -5.00 16.93
CA VAL A 396 -8.15 -4.28 18.19
C VAL A 396 -9.58 -4.54 18.69
N ARG A 397 -10.58 -4.43 17.80
CA ARG A 397 -11.99 -4.53 18.19
C ARG A 397 -12.44 -5.95 18.51
N ARG A 398 -11.90 -6.98 17.81
CA ARG A 398 -12.36 -8.35 17.93
C ARG A 398 -11.46 -9.24 18.76
N ARG A 399 -10.13 -9.05 18.65
CA ARG A 399 -9.16 -9.89 19.32
C ARG A 399 -8.63 -9.24 20.59
N GLN A 400 -9.06 -8.00 20.88
CA GLN A 400 -8.59 -7.20 22.01
C GLN A 400 -7.07 -6.95 21.99
N THR A 401 -6.47 -6.94 20.79
CA THR A 401 -5.06 -6.59 20.61
C THR A 401 -4.78 -5.19 21.16
N GLY A 402 -3.78 -5.07 22.01
CA GLY A 402 -3.31 -3.79 22.54
C GLY A 402 -2.52 -3.02 21.49
N LEU A 403 -3.13 -2.02 20.85
CA LEU A 403 -2.44 -1.16 19.88
C LEU A 403 -1.63 -0.08 20.59
N LEU A 404 -0.35 0.02 20.23
CA LEU A 404 0.60 1.01 20.74
C LEU A 404 1.16 1.82 19.59
N MET A 405 1.27 3.14 19.74
CA MET A 405 1.73 4.05 18.70
C MET A 405 2.94 4.86 19.18
N LEU A 406 4.00 4.89 18.37
CA LEU A 406 5.17 5.76 18.53
C LEU A 406 5.42 6.47 17.20
N SER A 407 5.01 7.72 17.07
CA SER A 407 5.05 8.44 15.80
C SER A 407 5.06 9.96 15.98
N ALA A 408 5.60 10.67 15.00
CA ALA A 408 5.61 12.14 14.98
C ALA A 408 4.25 12.74 14.56
N ARG A 409 3.47 12.02 13.74
CA ARG A 409 2.21 12.53 13.17
C ARG A 409 0.99 11.88 13.81
N PRO A 410 -0.12 12.63 13.96
CA PRO A 410 -1.39 12.03 14.36
C PRO A 410 -1.93 11.13 13.25
N SER A 411 -2.61 10.08 13.65
CA SER A 411 -3.33 9.18 12.73
C SER A 411 -4.75 8.91 13.24
N ARG A 412 -5.58 8.30 12.41
CA ARG A 412 -6.92 7.85 12.81
C ARG A 412 -6.84 6.70 13.82
N LEU A 413 -5.80 5.88 13.74
CA LEU A 413 -5.54 4.78 14.67
C LEU A 413 -5.28 5.21 16.11
N ASP A 414 -4.93 6.47 16.35
CA ASP A 414 -4.71 7.00 17.71
C ASP A 414 -5.94 6.82 18.61
N ALA A 415 -7.15 6.91 18.02
CA ALA A 415 -8.40 6.72 18.74
C ALA A 415 -8.64 5.27 19.19
N ASP A 416 -8.03 4.30 18.52
CA ASP A 416 -8.13 2.89 18.84
C ASP A 416 -6.90 2.40 19.66
N ALA A 417 -5.87 3.25 19.83
CA ALA A 417 -4.63 2.89 20.52
C ALA A 417 -4.74 2.97 22.06
N ARG A 418 -4.21 1.96 22.74
CA ARG A 418 -4.08 1.93 24.21
C ARG A 418 -3.07 2.95 24.71
N VAL A 419 -1.95 3.13 24.00
CA VAL A 419 -0.89 4.09 24.31
C VAL A 419 -0.46 4.79 23.04
N VAL A 420 -0.40 6.11 23.07
CA VAL A 420 0.15 6.95 21.99
C VAL A 420 1.30 7.76 22.58
N VAL A 421 2.48 7.64 21.97
CA VAL A 421 3.64 8.47 22.26
C VAL A 421 3.98 9.31 21.04
N ARG A 422 3.93 10.64 21.21
CA ARG A 422 4.35 11.59 20.20
C ARG A 422 5.81 11.91 20.37
N VAL A 423 6.57 11.70 19.31
CA VAL A 423 8.01 11.98 19.28
C VAL A 423 8.30 13.09 18.27
N PRO A 424 9.22 14.01 18.58
CA PRO A 424 9.74 14.88 17.53
C PRO A 424 10.45 14.02 16.46
N PRO A 425 10.39 14.39 15.18
CA PRO A 425 11.12 13.69 14.12
C PRO A 425 12.62 13.58 14.45
N GLY A 426 13.17 12.37 14.36
CA GLY A 426 14.52 12.04 14.82
C GLY A 426 14.64 11.65 16.31
N GLY A 427 13.54 11.74 17.07
CA GLY A 427 13.48 11.32 18.47
C GLY A 427 13.07 9.87 18.68
N GLU A 428 12.80 9.13 17.61
CA GLU A 428 12.35 7.73 17.68
C GLU A 428 13.36 6.82 18.37
N ALA A 429 14.64 6.96 18.02
CA ALA A 429 15.73 6.17 18.62
C ALA A 429 15.82 6.40 20.14
N THR A 430 15.74 7.64 20.58
CA THR A 430 15.78 8.00 22.02
C THR A 430 14.56 7.46 22.76
N SER A 431 13.37 7.54 22.13
CA SER A 431 12.14 7.03 22.73
C SER A 431 12.17 5.50 22.87
N LEU A 432 12.67 4.79 21.86
CA LEU A 432 12.84 3.33 21.91
C LEU A 432 13.84 2.92 23.00
N ALA A 433 14.97 3.63 23.12
CA ALA A 433 15.93 3.37 24.20
C ALA A 433 15.32 3.60 25.60
N ALA A 434 14.45 4.61 25.76
CA ALA A 434 13.71 4.83 27.00
C ALA A 434 12.69 3.70 27.28
N VAL A 435 12.04 3.16 26.24
CA VAL A 435 11.18 1.96 26.36
C VAL A 435 12.00 0.75 26.81
N GLU A 436 13.18 0.52 26.22
CA GLU A 436 14.10 -0.55 26.62
C GLU A 436 14.51 -0.41 28.10
N ALA A 437 14.85 0.82 28.54
CA ALA A 437 15.16 1.12 29.93
C ALA A 437 14.00 0.77 30.86
N GLY A 438 12.79 1.17 30.53
CA GLY A 438 11.60 0.87 31.28
C GLY A 438 11.33 -0.64 31.41
N LEU A 439 11.53 -1.40 30.32
CA LEU A 439 11.44 -2.86 30.32
C LEU A 439 12.48 -3.49 31.23
N VAL A 440 13.74 -3.05 31.15
CA VAL A 440 14.83 -3.56 32.01
C VAL A 440 14.58 -3.25 33.49
N ALA A 441 14.20 -2.01 33.80
CA ALA A 441 13.87 -1.61 35.17
C ALA A 441 12.71 -2.44 35.76
N ALA A 442 11.76 -2.83 34.94
CA ALA A 442 10.61 -3.61 35.35
C ALA A 442 10.86 -5.11 35.51
N VAL A 443 11.97 -5.64 34.94
CA VAL A 443 12.27 -7.09 34.88
C VAL A 443 13.54 -7.44 35.72
N GLY A 444 14.42 -6.46 35.95
CA GLY A 444 15.58 -6.57 36.81
C GLY A 444 16.51 -7.73 36.47
N GLU A 445 16.72 -8.62 37.44
CA GLU A 445 17.71 -9.72 37.38
C GLU A 445 17.37 -10.83 36.35
N ALA A 446 16.24 -10.79 35.67
CA ALA A 446 15.84 -11.81 34.69
C ALA A 446 16.62 -11.72 33.33
N LEU A 447 17.38 -10.64 33.11
CA LEU A 447 18.21 -10.47 31.94
C LEU A 447 19.68 -10.83 32.20
N PRO A 448 20.41 -11.35 31.17
CA PRO A 448 21.84 -11.62 31.30
C PRO A 448 22.63 -10.37 31.70
N GLY A 449 23.61 -10.53 32.62
CA GLY A 449 24.40 -9.41 33.17
C GLY A 449 25.15 -8.57 32.11
N ASN A 450 25.58 -9.18 31.00
CA ASN A 450 26.19 -8.45 29.87
C ASN A 450 25.18 -7.58 29.10
N VAL A 451 23.91 -7.99 29.06
CA VAL A 451 22.80 -7.20 28.44
C VAL A 451 22.45 -6.04 29.37
N LEU A 452 22.30 -6.31 30.68
CA LEU A 452 22.09 -5.28 31.70
C LEU A 452 23.21 -4.23 31.72
N ALA A 453 24.47 -4.65 31.64
CA ALA A 453 25.63 -3.75 31.56
C ALA A 453 25.62 -2.94 30.25
N GLY A 454 25.30 -3.59 29.12
CA GLY A 454 25.20 -2.94 27.84
C GLY A 454 24.09 -1.88 27.80
N ILE A 455 22.92 -2.22 28.28
CA ILE A 455 21.78 -1.30 28.41
C ILE A 455 22.10 -0.21 29.44
N GLY A 456 22.62 -0.55 30.63
CA GLY A 456 22.99 0.41 31.69
C GLY A 456 24.06 1.42 31.27
N ALA A 457 25.04 1.00 30.43
CA ALA A 457 26.07 1.89 29.89
C ALA A 457 25.56 2.84 28.82
N THR A 458 24.45 2.50 28.17
CA THR A 458 23.91 3.21 26.99
C THR A 458 22.66 4.00 27.29
N ILE A 459 21.88 3.62 28.32
CA ILE A 459 20.70 4.34 28.75
C ILE A 459 21.11 5.44 29.71
N GLY A 460 21.57 6.55 29.15
CA GLY A 460 22.07 7.67 29.95
C GLY A 460 21.01 8.44 30.72
N LYS A 461 19.69 8.24 30.47
CA LYS A 461 18.66 9.05 31.14
C LYS A 461 17.30 8.36 31.16
N PRO A 462 16.60 8.32 32.32
CA PRO A 462 15.20 7.93 32.39
C PRO A 462 14.33 8.75 31.43
N ALA A 463 13.17 8.20 31.05
CA ALA A 463 12.20 8.90 30.19
C ALA A 463 11.88 10.32 30.66
N ALA A 464 11.88 10.58 31.95
CA ALA A 464 11.69 11.89 32.56
C ALA A 464 12.74 12.95 32.14
N GLU A 465 13.93 12.55 31.71
CA GLU A 465 14.97 13.46 31.27
C GLU A 465 14.99 13.71 29.76
N THR A 466 14.24 12.91 28.98
CA THR A 466 14.15 13.05 27.51
C THR A 466 13.16 14.13 27.10
N GLY A 467 12.28 14.58 27.99
CA GLY A 467 11.18 15.49 27.68
C GLY A 467 10.07 14.87 26.84
N ILE A 468 10.12 13.57 26.57
CA ILE A 468 9.11 12.82 25.83
C ILE A 468 8.21 12.09 26.81
N ASP A 469 6.91 12.38 26.79
CA ASP A 469 5.94 11.70 27.65
C ASP A 469 5.53 10.33 27.07
N GLY A 470 5.50 9.32 27.92
CA GLY A 470 4.84 8.04 27.65
C GLY A 470 5.68 6.82 27.31
N PRO A 471 7.04 6.87 27.13
CA PRO A 471 7.84 5.65 26.93
C PRO A 471 7.64 4.61 28.04
N ASP A 472 7.48 5.01 29.30
CA ASP A 472 7.23 4.10 30.44
C ASP A 472 5.89 3.36 30.28
N ARG A 473 4.86 4.03 29.74
CA ARG A 473 3.55 3.41 29.46
C ARG A 473 3.65 2.38 28.32
N LEU A 474 4.48 2.65 27.29
CA LEU A 474 4.78 1.67 26.25
C LEU A 474 5.49 0.46 26.83
N ALA A 475 6.53 0.66 27.66
CA ALA A 475 7.27 -0.41 28.32
C ALA A 475 6.35 -1.29 29.17
N ALA A 476 5.47 -0.68 29.98
CA ALA A 476 4.49 -1.39 30.78
C ALA A 476 3.53 -2.24 29.93
N ALA A 477 3.00 -1.69 28.84
CA ALA A 477 2.09 -2.39 27.94
C ALA A 477 2.79 -3.55 27.20
N LEU A 478 4.02 -3.36 26.73
CA LEU A 478 4.83 -4.41 26.11
C LEU A 478 5.19 -5.53 27.09
N LYS A 479 5.40 -5.20 28.37
CA LYS A 479 5.65 -6.19 29.42
C LYS A 479 4.43 -7.09 29.66
N GLU A 480 3.23 -6.55 29.64
CA GLU A 480 1.98 -7.31 29.85
C GLU A 480 1.74 -8.33 28.74
N GLY A 481 1.97 -7.98 27.48
CA GLY A 481 1.74 -8.84 26.33
C GLY A 481 2.63 -10.10 26.35
N ARG A 482 2.06 -11.26 25.99
CA ARG A 482 2.82 -12.52 25.78
C ARG A 482 3.42 -12.58 24.40
N SER A 483 2.77 -11.99 23.44
CA SER A 483 3.21 -11.88 22.05
C SER A 483 3.17 -10.41 21.60
N VAL A 484 4.20 -10.00 20.87
CA VAL A 484 4.40 -8.62 20.44
C VAL A 484 4.70 -8.59 18.93
N THR A 485 4.01 -7.74 18.23
CA THR A 485 4.33 -7.39 16.84
C THR A 485 4.86 -5.96 16.77
N VAL A 486 5.96 -5.75 16.05
CA VAL A 486 6.47 -4.42 15.72
C VAL A 486 6.23 -4.15 14.23
N LEU A 487 5.38 -3.16 13.93
CA LEU A 487 5.17 -2.66 12.58
C LEU A 487 6.01 -1.41 12.37
N VAL A 488 6.88 -1.43 11.38
CA VAL A 488 7.87 -0.38 11.13
C VAL A 488 7.53 0.35 9.84
N SER A 489 7.21 1.63 9.92
CA SER A 489 7.01 2.46 8.73
C SER A 489 8.35 2.77 8.05
N VAL A 490 8.37 2.72 6.72
CA VAL A 490 9.54 3.16 5.94
C VAL A 490 9.78 4.66 5.99
N ASP A 491 8.86 5.42 6.55
CA ASP A 491 9.04 6.86 6.78
C ASP A 491 10.25 7.16 7.67
N LEU A 492 10.59 6.24 8.59
CA LEU A 492 11.78 6.31 9.44
C LEU A 492 13.09 6.35 8.63
N LEU A 493 13.11 5.75 7.44
CA LEU A 493 14.29 5.70 6.57
C LEU A 493 14.63 7.05 5.92
N ARG A 494 13.77 8.06 6.08
CA ARG A 494 14.02 9.43 5.62
C ARG A 494 14.97 10.20 6.55
N SER A 495 14.96 9.85 7.82
CA SER A 495 15.76 10.52 8.84
C SER A 495 17.25 10.19 8.68
N PRO A 496 18.17 11.13 8.87
CA PRO A 496 19.58 10.84 9.07
C PRO A 496 19.84 9.84 10.20
N GLU A 497 18.93 9.80 11.19
CA GLU A 497 18.98 8.90 12.34
C GLU A 497 18.39 7.50 12.07
N ALA A 498 18.04 7.19 10.82
CA ALA A 498 17.44 5.89 10.43
C ALA A 498 18.24 4.69 10.94
N ARG A 499 19.60 4.76 10.84
CA ARG A 499 20.48 3.71 11.36
C ARG A 499 20.32 3.51 12.87
N ALA A 500 20.31 4.58 13.62
CA ALA A 500 20.15 4.54 15.08
C ALA A 500 18.77 3.98 15.44
N THR A 501 17.72 4.44 14.80
CA THR A 501 16.35 3.97 15.04
C THR A 501 16.19 2.49 14.72
N LEU A 502 16.71 2.00 13.59
CA LEU A 502 16.68 0.57 13.24
C LEU A 502 17.46 -0.29 14.25
N GLN A 503 18.59 0.22 14.73
CA GLN A 503 19.37 -0.50 15.74
C GLN A 503 18.63 -0.57 17.09
N GLN A 504 17.93 0.49 17.50
CA GLN A 504 17.10 0.46 18.71
C GLN A 504 15.88 -0.49 18.55
N ILE A 505 15.27 -0.54 17.37
CA ILE A 505 14.25 -1.56 17.08
C ILE A 505 14.83 -2.98 17.24
N ASN A 506 16.04 -3.22 16.73
CA ASN A 506 16.72 -4.50 16.92
C ASN A 506 16.99 -4.81 18.40
N ASN A 507 17.46 -3.83 19.15
CA ASN A 507 17.72 -3.98 20.59
C ASN A 507 16.42 -4.29 21.37
N LEU A 508 15.34 -3.55 21.08
CA LEU A 508 14.01 -3.78 21.66
C LEU A 508 13.52 -5.22 21.39
N LEU A 509 13.60 -5.68 20.15
CA LEU A 509 13.22 -7.04 19.76
C LEU A 509 14.07 -8.08 20.50
N HIS A 510 15.37 -7.84 20.63
CA HIS A 510 16.27 -8.71 21.37
C HIS A 510 15.91 -8.78 22.88
N VAL A 511 15.63 -7.63 23.51
CA VAL A 511 15.18 -7.59 24.91
C VAL A 511 13.86 -8.34 25.08
N LEU A 512 12.88 -8.12 24.20
CA LEU A 512 11.60 -8.82 24.25
C LEU A 512 11.76 -10.33 24.05
N GLN A 513 12.69 -10.77 23.20
CA GLN A 513 13.01 -12.18 22.99
C GLN A 513 13.62 -12.81 24.27
N LEU A 514 14.53 -12.11 24.94
CA LEU A 514 15.11 -12.57 26.22
C LEU A 514 14.05 -12.68 27.33
N LEU A 515 12.99 -11.85 27.24
CA LEU A 515 11.82 -11.93 28.13
C LEU A 515 10.84 -13.04 27.76
N GLY A 516 11.17 -13.90 26.79
CA GLY A 516 10.35 -15.04 26.37
C GLY A 516 9.08 -14.65 25.61
N LYS A 517 9.03 -13.45 25.03
CA LYS A 517 7.88 -13.00 24.23
C LYS A 517 7.86 -13.69 22.87
N GLY A 518 6.67 -14.06 22.39
CA GLY A 518 6.45 -14.38 20.98
C GLY A 518 6.61 -13.09 20.15
N LEU A 519 7.45 -13.11 19.12
CA LEU A 519 7.79 -11.91 18.35
C LEU A 519 7.39 -12.04 16.88
N ALA A 520 6.88 -10.95 16.33
CA ALA A 520 6.75 -10.73 14.90
C ALA A 520 7.16 -9.29 14.56
N MET A 521 7.65 -9.08 13.36
CA MET A 521 7.95 -7.76 12.83
C MET A 521 7.55 -7.72 11.35
N GLN A 522 7.03 -6.58 10.90
CA GLN A 522 6.89 -6.33 9.45
C GLN A 522 7.20 -4.86 9.14
N PHE A 523 7.84 -4.64 7.98
CA PHE A 523 7.96 -3.32 7.41
C PHE A 523 6.71 -2.98 6.59
N LEU A 524 6.23 -1.75 6.73
CA LEU A 524 5.11 -1.21 5.97
C LEU A 524 5.65 -0.46 4.75
N PHE A 525 5.99 -1.20 3.69
CA PHE A 525 6.55 -0.60 2.47
C PHE A 525 5.49 0.20 1.71
N ASP A 526 5.93 1.30 1.15
CA ASP A 526 5.13 2.22 0.33
C ASP A 526 5.17 1.91 -1.18
N ARG A 527 5.99 0.93 -1.59
CA ARG A 527 6.10 0.42 -2.96
C ARG A 527 5.73 -1.06 -3.01
N ALA A 528 5.00 -1.45 -4.05
CA ALA A 528 4.38 -2.77 -4.14
C ALA A 528 5.39 -3.93 -4.03
N ASN A 529 6.58 -3.77 -4.59
CA ASN A 529 7.60 -4.81 -4.64
C ASN A 529 8.94 -4.37 -4.03
N GLN A 530 8.90 -3.52 -2.99
CA GLN A 530 10.12 -3.04 -2.34
C GLN A 530 10.94 -4.20 -1.75
N MET A 531 10.26 -5.14 -1.11
CA MET A 531 10.90 -6.33 -0.57
C MET A 531 11.55 -7.18 -1.67
N GLY A 532 10.80 -7.42 -2.76
CA GLY A 532 11.33 -8.15 -3.92
C GLY A 532 12.52 -7.45 -4.57
N ALA A 533 12.51 -6.11 -4.67
CA ALA A 533 13.64 -5.37 -5.24
C ALA A 533 14.94 -5.62 -4.44
N TRP A 534 14.85 -5.66 -3.13
CA TRP A 534 16.00 -5.97 -2.28
C TRP A 534 16.39 -7.45 -2.37
N ASP A 535 15.41 -8.36 -2.35
CA ASP A 535 15.67 -9.80 -2.51
C ASP A 535 16.35 -10.11 -3.87
N MET A 536 16.00 -9.37 -4.91
CA MET A 536 16.62 -9.50 -6.25
C MET A 536 18.01 -8.84 -6.33
N GLY A 537 18.48 -8.18 -5.27
CA GLY A 537 19.81 -7.60 -5.21
C GLY A 537 19.96 -6.29 -5.99
N VAL A 538 18.89 -5.50 -6.17
CA VAL A 538 18.97 -4.15 -6.72
C VAL A 538 19.46 -3.19 -5.63
N LEU A 539 20.68 -3.42 -5.19
CA LEU A 539 21.37 -2.75 -4.10
C LEU A 539 22.89 -2.66 -4.41
N PRO A 540 23.57 -1.59 -4.03
CA PRO A 540 24.99 -1.43 -4.32
C PRO A 540 25.88 -2.41 -3.55
N THR A 541 25.45 -2.87 -2.40
CA THR A 541 26.24 -3.70 -1.47
C THR A 541 25.82 -5.17 -1.45
N ALA A 542 24.69 -5.51 -2.08
CA ALA A 542 24.13 -6.87 -2.00
C ALA A 542 23.83 -7.47 -3.38
N LEU A 543 24.10 -8.74 -3.50
CA LEU A 543 23.71 -9.64 -4.59
C LEU A 543 22.31 -10.21 -4.32
N PRO A 544 21.66 -10.90 -5.29
CA PRO A 544 20.41 -11.60 -5.08
C PRO A 544 20.42 -12.48 -3.82
N GLY A 545 19.35 -12.40 -3.03
CA GLY A 545 19.22 -13.06 -1.73
C GLY A 545 19.90 -12.30 -0.59
N LEU A 546 20.10 -10.99 -0.73
CA LEU A 546 20.71 -10.09 0.27
C LEU A 546 22.14 -10.51 0.68
N ARG A 547 22.85 -11.22 -0.21
CA ARG A 547 24.21 -11.68 0.00
C ARG A 547 25.20 -10.58 -0.32
N ALA A 548 26.23 -10.43 0.53
CA ALA A 548 27.22 -9.36 0.32
C ALA A 548 27.92 -9.48 -1.03
N VAL A 549 28.12 -8.37 -1.74
CA VAL A 549 28.92 -8.30 -2.97
C VAL A 549 30.35 -8.82 -2.75
N ALA A 550 30.90 -8.57 -1.56
CA ALA A 550 32.24 -9.05 -1.17
C ALA A 550 32.33 -10.55 -0.88
N ASP A 551 31.21 -11.30 -0.86
CA ASP A 551 31.20 -12.74 -0.68
C ASP A 551 31.66 -13.44 -1.98
N ASP A 552 32.94 -13.88 -2.00
CA ASP A 552 33.57 -14.50 -3.16
C ASP A 552 32.87 -15.80 -3.59
N VAL A 553 32.35 -16.57 -2.65
CA VAL A 553 31.68 -17.86 -2.94
C VAL A 553 30.39 -17.59 -3.71
N VAL A 554 29.57 -16.67 -3.22
CA VAL A 554 28.32 -16.30 -3.85
C VAL A 554 28.55 -15.63 -5.20
N ARG A 555 29.49 -14.69 -5.25
CA ARG A 555 29.82 -13.96 -6.49
C ARG A 555 30.31 -14.91 -7.57
N THR A 556 31.20 -15.86 -7.24
CA THR A 556 31.71 -16.86 -8.18
C THR A 556 30.60 -17.79 -8.66
N ALA A 557 29.68 -18.21 -7.78
CA ALA A 557 28.54 -19.03 -8.16
C ALA A 557 27.61 -18.32 -9.13
N LEU A 558 27.30 -17.05 -8.87
CA LEU A 558 26.48 -16.23 -9.76
C LEU A 558 27.17 -15.95 -11.09
N ALA A 559 28.47 -15.64 -11.09
CA ALA A 559 29.26 -15.40 -12.29
C ALA A 559 29.26 -16.61 -13.23
N ARG A 560 29.40 -17.81 -12.68
CA ARG A 560 29.29 -19.07 -13.47
C ARG A 560 27.89 -19.25 -14.08
N ASN A 561 26.82 -18.96 -13.31
CA ASN A 561 25.44 -19.08 -13.81
C ASN A 561 25.14 -18.04 -14.89
N TRP A 562 25.67 -16.83 -14.76
CA TRP A 562 25.43 -15.73 -15.70
C TRP A 562 26.40 -15.69 -16.87
N GLY A 563 27.45 -16.48 -16.84
CA GLY A 563 28.47 -16.53 -17.88
C GLY A 563 29.28 -15.23 -18.00
N ALA A 564 29.43 -14.48 -16.94
CA ALA A 564 30.14 -13.20 -16.94
C ALA A 564 30.70 -12.88 -15.54
N GLU A 565 31.83 -12.16 -15.51
CA GLU A 565 32.42 -11.69 -14.27
C GLU A 565 31.57 -10.61 -13.61
N ILE A 566 31.49 -10.64 -12.28
CA ILE A 566 30.79 -9.68 -11.45
C ILE A 566 31.85 -8.89 -10.66
N PRO A 567 31.83 -7.55 -10.64
CA PRO A 567 32.76 -6.75 -9.85
C PRO A 567 32.72 -7.14 -8.37
N SER A 568 33.89 -7.16 -7.71
CA SER A 568 34.04 -7.59 -6.31
C SER A 568 33.73 -6.46 -5.30
N GLU A 569 33.93 -5.22 -5.72
CA GLU A 569 33.77 -4.06 -4.86
C GLU A 569 32.30 -3.63 -4.74
N PRO A 570 31.81 -3.24 -3.57
CA PRO A 570 30.52 -2.58 -3.41
C PRO A 570 30.38 -1.36 -4.33
N GLY A 571 29.19 -1.16 -4.87
CA GLY A 571 28.87 -0.04 -5.72
C GLY A 571 28.51 1.23 -4.93
N ALA A 572 28.20 2.29 -5.67
CA ALA A 572 27.65 3.52 -5.16
C ALA A 572 26.12 3.41 -5.00
N ASP A 573 25.61 3.95 -3.90
CA ASP A 573 24.18 4.19 -3.70
C ASP A 573 23.72 5.43 -4.50
N ILE A 574 22.44 5.74 -4.46
CA ILE A 574 21.87 6.86 -5.21
C ILE A 574 22.56 8.20 -4.88
N ASP A 575 22.92 8.46 -3.63
CA ASP A 575 23.62 9.66 -3.20
C ASP A 575 25.00 9.78 -3.88
N ALA A 576 25.78 8.72 -3.78
CA ALA A 576 27.11 8.66 -4.37
C ALA A 576 27.06 8.61 -5.90
N ILE A 577 26.02 8.00 -6.51
CA ILE A 577 25.80 8.06 -7.96
C ILE A 577 25.61 9.49 -8.42
N LEU A 578 24.71 10.24 -7.78
CA LEU A 578 24.42 11.64 -8.12
C LEU A 578 25.67 12.55 -7.90
N GLU A 579 26.42 12.32 -6.83
CA GLU A 579 27.70 13.03 -6.58
C GLU A 579 28.76 12.73 -7.66
N ARG A 580 28.83 11.49 -8.12
CA ARG A 580 29.73 11.12 -9.25
C ARG A 580 29.34 11.80 -10.56
N CYS A 581 27.99 11.96 -10.80
CA CYS A 581 27.49 12.68 -11.97
C CYS A 581 27.95 14.15 -11.92
N VAL A 582 27.69 14.88 -10.83
CA VAL A 582 28.11 16.27 -10.67
C VAL A 582 29.63 16.42 -10.80
N GLY A 583 30.38 15.44 -10.34
CA GLY A 583 31.84 15.41 -10.45
C GLY A 583 32.37 15.05 -11.86
N GLY A 584 31.53 14.92 -12.89
CA GLY A 584 31.92 14.57 -14.27
C GLY A 584 32.53 13.17 -14.40
N ARG A 585 32.24 12.27 -13.49
CA ARG A 585 32.78 10.89 -13.42
C ARG A 585 31.79 9.80 -13.80
N MET A 586 30.60 10.17 -14.36
CA MET A 586 29.56 9.25 -14.76
C MET A 586 29.46 9.20 -16.28
N GLY A 587 29.95 8.10 -16.88
CA GLY A 587 29.85 7.85 -18.32
C GLY A 587 28.45 7.44 -18.77
N ALA A 588 27.78 6.60 -18.01
CA ALA A 588 26.42 6.19 -18.33
C ALA A 588 25.55 6.04 -17.07
N LEU A 589 24.38 6.66 -17.08
CA LEU A 589 23.35 6.50 -16.05
C LEU A 589 22.08 5.93 -16.71
N TYR A 590 21.66 4.74 -16.27
CA TYR A 590 20.49 4.07 -16.77
C TYR A 590 19.37 4.04 -15.71
N ILE A 591 18.26 4.69 -16.01
CA ILE A 591 17.13 4.86 -15.08
C ILE A 591 15.92 4.12 -15.63
N VAL A 592 15.31 3.25 -14.81
CA VAL A 592 14.17 2.39 -15.22
C VAL A 592 12.96 2.62 -14.31
N ALA A 593 11.87 3.11 -14.90
CA ALA A 593 10.54 3.28 -14.30
C ALA A 593 10.54 4.07 -12.96
N THR A 594 11.41 5.06 -12.84
CA THR A 594 11.47 5.95 -11.66
C THR A 594 11.81 7.37 -12.04
N ASP A 595 11.40 8.34 -11.21
CA ASP A 595 11.59 9.77 -11.45
C ASP A 595 12.34 10.42 -10.26
N PRO A 596 13.68 10.29 -10.20
CA PRO A 596 14.49 10.89 -9.14
C PRO A 596 14.33 12.41 -9.04
N LEU A 597 14.09 13.11 -10.15
CA LEU A 597 13.92 14.56 -10.17
C LEU A 597 12.71 15.05 -9.36
N ILE A 598 11.71 14.19 -9.15
CA ILE A 598 10.54 14.48 -8.33
C ILE A 598 10.66 13.82 -6.94
N ALA A 599 11.20 12.60 -6.89
CA ALA A 599 11.15 11.78 -5.68
C ALA A 599 12.30 12.02 -4.71
N TYR A 600 13.46 12.55 -5.19
CA TYR A 600 14.66 12.71 -4.37
C TYR A 600 14.79 14.14 -3.85
N PRO A 601 15.24 14.37 -2.60
CA PRO A 601 15.44 15.71 -2.06
C PRO A 601 16.53 16.49 -2.82
N ASP A 602 16.45 17.81 -2.76
CA ASP A 602 17.34 18.75 -3.45
C ASP A 602 17.22 18.66 -4.99
N ARG A 603 16.03 19.05 -5.47
CA ARG A 603 15.67 18.98 -6.90
C ARG A 603 16.73 19.60 -7.83
N ASP A 604 17.29 20.75 -7.44
CA ASP A 604 18.28 21.46 -8.27
C ASP A 604 19.61 20.71 -8.35
N PHE A 605 20.01 20.07 -7.26
CA PHE A 605 21.16 19.19 -7.27
C PHE A 605 20.93 17.97 -8.16
N VAL A 606 19.76 17.35 -8.05
CA VAL A 606 19.38 16.18 -8.89
C VAL A 606 19.39 16.59 -10.37
N ALA A 607 18.79 17.74 -10.71
CA ALA A 607 18.75 18.22 -12.09
C ALA A 607 20.16 18.43 -12.66
N ARG A 608 21.05 19.07 -11.87
CA ARG A 608 22.47 19.25 -12.27
C ARG A 608 23.18 17.90 -12.41
N ALA A 609 22.93 16.96 -11.49
CA ALA A 609 23.56 15.64 -11.54
C ALA A 609 23.12 14.85 -12.79
N LEU A 610 21.81 14.81 -13.08
CA LEU A 610 21.29 14.14 -14.26
C LEU A 610 21.81 14.75 -15.56
N GLY A 611 21.88 16.09 -15.63
CA GLY A 611 22.43 16.81 -16.80
C GLY A 611 23.95 16.69 -16.97
N ALA A 612 24.68 16.27 -15.93
CA ALA A 612 26.14 16.11 -15.97
C ALA A 612 26.59 14.67 -16.31
N ALA A 613 25.67 13.72 -16.43
CA ALA A 613 26.00 12.38 -16.93
C ALA A 613 26.33 12.43 -18.43
N ASP A 614 27.40 11.78 -18.88
CA ASP A 614 27.80 11.78 -20.30
C ASP A 614 26.73 11.14 -21.20
N LEU A 615 26.00 10.13 -20.66
CA LEU A 615 24.88 9.47 -21.33
C LEU A 615 23.81 9.14 -20.30
N LEU A 616 22.69 9.86 -20.35
CA LEU A 616 21.49 9.57 -19.54
C LEU A 616 20.48 8.81 -20.38
N ILE A 617 20.20 7.56 -20.00
CA ILE A 617 19.18 6.69 -20.61
C ILE A 617 18.02 6.54 -19.63
N VAL A 618 16.79 6.83 -20.07
CA VAL A 618 15.58 6.60 -19.30
C VAL A 618 14.68 5.61 -20.03
N GLN A 619 14.38 4.50 -19.37
CA GLN A 619 13.40 3.51 -19.81
C GLN A 619 12.15 3.63 -18.94
N ASP A 620 11.04 4.02 -19.51
CA ASP A 620 9.83 4.27 -18.75
C ASP A 620 8.55 4.07 -19.59
N ALA A 621 7.43 3.85 -18.92
CA ALA A 621 6.12 3.85 -19.57
C ALA A 621 5.62 5.29 -19.82
N PHE A 622 6.07 6.26 -19.03
CA PHE A 622 5.59 7.64 -19.03
C PHE A 622 6.72 8.63 -19.25
N LEU A 623 6.40 9.75 -19.92
CA LEU A 623 7.32 10.87 -20.07
C LEU A 623 7.41 11.65 -18.75
N THR A 624 8.36 11.26 -17.90
CA THR A 624 8.62 11.85 -16.59
C THR A 624 9.47 13.13 -16.68
N ASP A 625 9.56 13.88 -15.56
CA ASP A 625 10.49 15.03 -15.50
C ASP A 625 11.95 14.59 -15.71
N THR A 626 12.34 13.43 -15.16
CA THR A 626 13.66 12.84 -15.41
C THR A 626 13.84 12.45 -16.88
N ALA A 627 12.82 11.85 -17.52
CA ALA A 627 12.86 11.53 -18.95
C ALA A 627 13.00 12.80 -19.81
N GLY A 628 12.41 13.91 -19.35
CA GLY A 628 12.58 15.22 -19.99
C GLY A 628 14.01 15.74 -20.03
N LEU A 629 14.90 15.24 -19.16
CA LEU A 629 16.33 15.58 -19.14
C LEU A 629 17.21 14.54 -19.88
N ALA A 630 16.64 13.37 -20.19
CA ALA A 630 17.40 12.26 -20.78
C ALA A 630 17.93 12.58 -22.18
N GLU A 631 19.07 11.96 -22.54
CA GLU A 631 19.58 11.93 -23.90
C GLU A 631 18.83 10.89 -24.73
N VAL A 632 18.50 9.76 -24.13
CA VAL A 632 17.73 8.68 -24.78
C VAL A 632 16.56 8.26 -23.91
N VAL A 633 15.37 8.17 -24.50
CA VAL A 633 14.14 7.70 -23.86
C VAL A 633 13.64 6.47 -24.59
N LEU A 634 13.43 5.37 -23.83
CA LEU A 634 12.97 4.08 -24.35
C LEU A 634 11.56 3.77 -23.82
N PRO A 635 10.55 3.60 -24.69
CA PRO A 635 9.18 3.31 -24.31
C PRO A 635 9.06 1.88 -23.78
N ALA A 636 8.72 1.73 -22.51
CA ALA A 636 8.56 0.44 -21.85
C ALA A 636 7.10 0.09 -21.58
N ALA A 637 6.83 -1.21 -21.50
CA ALA A 637 5.57 -1.73 -20.97
C ALA A 637 5.40 -1.28 -19.52
N GLY A 638 4.17 -0.84 -19.21
CA GLY A 638 3.78 -0.45 -17.87
C GLY A 638 3.08 -1.57 -17.11
N TYR A 639 2.61 -1.26 -15.88
CA TYR A 639 1.79 -2.19 -15.11
C TYR A 639 0.56 -2.62 -15.90
N GLY A 640 0.29 -3.94 -15.86
CA GLY A 640 -0.82 -4.57 -16.60
C GLY A 640 -0.53 -4.90 -18.06
N GLU A 641 0.62 -4.49 -18.59
CA GLU A 641 1.06 -4.78 -19.96
C GLU A 641 2.08 -5.93 -20.03
N GLU A 642 2.58 -6.39 -18.89
CA GLU A 642 3.47 -7.54 -18.76
C GLU A 642 3.14 -8.36 -17.51
N THR A 643 3.59 -9.60 -17.45
CA THR A 643 3.43 -10.50 -16.31
C THR A 643 4.67 -10.49 -15.44
N GLY A 644 4.59 -11.08 -14.25
CA GLY A 644 5.70 -11.30 -13.34
C GLY A 644 5.22 -11.57 -11.93
N THR A 645 6.07 -11.32 -10.94
CA THR A 645 5.72 -11.51 -9.52
C THR A 645 6.11 -10.31 -8.67
N PHE A 646 5.32 -10.03 -7.62
CA PHE A 646 5.66 -9.11 -6.54
C PHE A 646 5.87 -9.86 -5.23
N THR A 647 6.75 -9.36 -4.38
CA THR A 647 6.91 -9.83 -3.00
C THR A 647 6.46 -8.73 -2.05
N ASN A 648 5.34 -8.97 -1.34
CA ASN A 648 4.70 -7.98 -0.47
C ASN A 648 5.34 -7.88 0.93
N ASN A 649 4.76 -7.06 1.81
CA ASN A 649 5.22 -6.84 3.19
C ASN A 649 5.29 -8.14 4.01
N GLU A 650 4.42 -9.12 3.72
CA GLU A 650 4.39 -10.42 4.37
C GLU A 650 5.52 -11.36 3.90
N GLY A 651 6.28 -10.97 2.88
CA GLY A 651 7.18 -11.88 2.18
C GLY A 651 6.45 -12.88 1.30
N ARG A 652 5.25 -12.58 0.89
CA ARG A 652 4.43 -13.40 0.00
C ARG A 652 4.70 -13.03 -1.45
N VAL A 653 5.11 -13.98 -2.25
CA VAL A 653 5.31 -13.86 -3.70
C VAL A 653 3.97 -14.08 -4.39
N GLN A 654 3.52 -13.10 -5.15
CA GLN A 654 2.20 -13.05 -5.77
C GLN A 654 2.31 -12.81 -7.27
N LYS A 655 1.43 -13.45 -8.08
CA LYS A 655 1.41 -13.29 -9.55
C LYS A 655 0.84 -11.93 -9.95
N VAL A 656 1.61 -11.17 -10.71
CA VAL A 656 1.15 -10.00 -11.47
C VAL A 656 0.81 -10.45 -12.87
N ARG A 657 -0.44 -10.27 -13.30
CA ARG A 657 -0.90 -10.73 -14.60
C ARG A 657 -1.18 -9.56 -15.55
N LYS A 658 -0.81 -9.77 -16.79
CA LYS A 658 -1.11 -8.89 -17.91
C LYS A 658 -2.62 -8.89 -18.19
N PHE A 659 -3.22 -7.71 -18.37
CA PHE A 659 -4.62 -7.53 -18.72
C PHE A 659 -4.85 -6.61 -19.94
N ARG A 660 -3.77 -6.09 -20.52
CA ARG A 660 -3.79 -5.33 -21.77
C ARG A 660 -2.48 -5.50 -22.54
N GLU A 661 -2.50 -5.20 -23.83
CA GLU A 661 -1.27 -5.17 -24.63
C GLU A 661 -0.47 -3.88 -24.39
N PRO A 662 0.89 -3.92 -24.54
CA PRO A 662 1.70 -2.72 -24.50
C PRO A 662 1.19 -1.67 -25.50
N ALA A 663 1.15 -0.43 -25.04
CA ALA A 663 0.63 0.66 -25.85
C ALA A 663 1.68 1.18 -26.85
N PHE A 664 1.27 1.51 -28.05
CA PHE A 664 2.10 2.10 -29.11
C PHE A 664 3.32 1.21 -29.48
N GLU A 665 4.53 1.79 -29.59
CA GLU A 665 5.77 1.06 -29.87
C GLU A 665 6.51 0.62 -28.59
N ALA A 666 5.83 0.60 -27.43
CA ALA A 666 6.43 0.13 -26.18
C ALA A 666 6.79 -1.36 -26.26
N ARG A 667 7.96 -1.70 -25.74
CA ARG A 667 8.42 -3.09 -25.61
C ARG A 667 8.36 -3.54 -24.14
N SER A 668 8.31 -4.86 -23.91
CA SER A 668 8.48 -5.37 -22.55
C SER A 668 9.82 -4.93 -21.98
N ASN A 669 9.87 -4.73 -20.65
CA ASN A 669 11.11 -4.36 -19.99
C ASN A 669 12.24 -5.35 -20.28
N LEU A 670 11.95 -6.67 -20.29
CA LEU A 670 12.92 -7.70 -20.62
C LEU A 670 13.46 -7.55 -22.04
N ALA A 671 12.61 -7.31 -23.03
CA ALA A 671 13.03 -7.13 -24.42
C ALA A 671 13.94 -5.89 -24.58
N ILE A 672 13.71 -4.83 -23.80
CA ILE A 672 14.59 -3.66 -23.81
C ILE A 672 15.94 -3.98 -23.17
N PHE A 673 15.95 -4.73 -22.06
CA PHE A 673 17.21 -5.18 -21.45
C PHE A 673 18.03 -6.09 -22.37
N ASP A 674 17.40 -7.03 -23.07
CA ASP A 674 18.07 -7.86 -24.08
C ASP A 674 18.63 -7.01 -25.21
N PHE A 675 17.87 -6.02 -25.70
CA PHE A 675 18.31 -5.06 -26.71
C PHE A 675 19.54 -4.28 -26.24
N VAL A 676 19.51 -3.69 -25.03
CA VAL A 676 20.65 -2.92 -24.49
C VAL A 676 21.86 -3.82 -24.24
N ALA A 677 21.67 -5.06 -23.72
CA ALA A 677 22.75 -6.01 -23.51
C ALA A 677 23.43 -6.41 -24.82
N ALA A 678 22.64 -6.65 -25.88
CA ALA A 678 23.18 -6.97 -27.20
C ALA A 678 24.05 -5.84 -27.78
N LEU A 679 23.73 -4.56 -27.52
CA LEU A 679 24.56 -3.43 -27.91
C LEU A 679 25.94 -3.42 -27.21
N ARG A 680 26.08 -4.15 -26.11
CA ARG A 680 27.33 -4.36 -25.37
C ARG A 680 27.94 -5.76 -25.57
N ASN A 681 27.51 -6.47 -26.62
CA ASN A 681 27.94 -7.84 -26.94
C ASN A 681 27.71 -8.86 -25.81
N GLN A 682 26.67 -8.62 -24.98
CA GLN A 682 26.28 -9.50 -23.89
C GLN A 682 24.89 -10.09 -24.16
N ALA A 683 24.71 -11.37 -23.88
CA ALA A 683 23.39 -12.01 -23.90
C ALA A 683 22.87 -12.17 -22.47
N LEU A 684 21.62 -11.74 -22.21
CA LEU A 684 20.94 -12.00 -20.94
C LEU A 684 20.15 -13.29 -21.09
N ARG A 685 20.54 -14.33 -20.35
CA ARG A 685 19.84 -15.60 -20.31
C ARG A 685 19.60 -16.01 -18.85
N PRO A 686 18.46 -16.61 -18.51
CA PRO A 686 17.27 -16.80 -19.36
C PRO A 686 16.56 -15.52 -19.75
N SER A 687 15.65 -15.58 -20.74
CA SER A 687 14.96 -14.40 -21.29
C SER A 687 13.43 -14.41 -21.11
N THR A 688 12.83 -15.54 -20.78
CA THR A 688 11.40 -15.63 -20.49
C THR A 688 11.14 -15.45 -18.98
N GLN A 689 9.99 -14.89 -18.63
CA GLN A 689 9.64 -14.64 -17.22
C GLN A 689 9.62 -15.92 -16.39
N GLY A 690 9.10 -17.04 -16.93
CA GLY A 690 9.07 -18.32 -16.24
C GLY A 690 10.47 -18.84 -15.94
N GLU A 691 11.34 -18.88 -16.95
CA GLU A 691 12.73 -19.33 -16.79
C GLU A 691 13.53 -18.42 -15.84
N ILE A 692 13.25 -17.10 -15.86
CA ILE A 692 13.87 -16.16 -14.93
C ILE A 692 13.41 -16.45 -13.49
N PHE A 693 12.12 -16.72 -13.29
CA PHE A 693 11.61 -17.08 -11.96
C PHE A 693 12.22 -18.39 -11.47
N ASP A 694 12.39 -19.39 -12.33
CA ASP A 694 13.06 -20.65 -12.01
C ASP A 694 14.54 -20.43 -11.62
N GLU A 695 15.24 -19.51 -12.30
CA GLU A 695 16.59 -19.10 -11.92
C GLU A 695 16.59 -18.40 -10.56
N ILE A 696 15.64 -17.49 -10.28
CA ILE A 696 15.45 -16.85 -8.97
C ILE A 696 15.21 -17.91 -7.89
N ALA A 697 14.27 -18.84 -8.11
CA ALA A 697 13.95 -19.90 -7.15
C ALA A 697 15.14 -20.82 -6.84
N ARG A 698 16.05 -20.99 -7.79
CA ARG A 698 17.27 -21.78 -7.62
C ARG A 698 18.39 -21.01 -6.90
N LEU A 699 18.56 -19.72 -7.18
CA LEU A 699 19.72 -18.94 -6.74
C LEU A 699 19.47 -18.05 -5.52
N VAL A 700 18.21 -17.64 -5.27
CA VAL A 700 17.83 -16.79 -4.14
C VAL A 700 17.31 -17.66 -2.99
N PRO A 701 18.04 -17.79 -1.88
CA PRO A 701 17.71 -18.74 -0.81
C PRO A 701 16.27 -18.61 -0.28
N ALA A 702 15.76 -17.40 -0.15
CA ALA A 702 14.39 -17.16 0.34
C ALA A 702 13.31 -17.69 -0.61
N TYR A 703 13.60 -17.84 -1.90
CA TYR A 703 12.65 -18.29 -2.94
C TYR A 703 12.78 -19.79 -3.25
N GLN A 704 13.70 -20.51 -2.61
CA GLN A 704 13.91 -21.93 -2.88
C GLN A 704 12.64 -22.75 -2.65
N GLY A 705 12.31 -23.57 -3.65
CA GLY A 705 11.13 -24.42 -3.64
C GLY A 705 9.84 -23.74 -4.13
N LEU A 706 9.90 -22.47 -4.50
CA LEU A 706 8.79 -21.81 -5.20
C LEU A 706 8.84 -22.12 -6.69
N SER A 707 7.67 -22.19 -7.33
CA SER A 707 7.51 -22.24 -8.77
C SER A 707 6.33 -21.36 -9.18
N GLN A 708 6.34 -20.84 -10.40
CA GLN A 708 5.23 -19.98 -10.85
C GLN A 708 3.88 -20.70 -10.76
N ASP A 709 3.82 -21.98 -11.13
CA ASP A 709 2.59 -22.77 -11.05
C ASP A 709 2.16 -23.01 -9.61
N GLY A 710 3.10 -23.23 -8.70
CA GLY A 710 2.88 -23.48 -7.28
C GLY A 710 2.48 -22.26 -6.45
N LEU A 711 2.54 -21.03 -7.01
CA LEU A 711 2.16 -19.82 -6.25
C LEU A 711 0.66 -19.77 -5.90
N GLY A 712 -0.20 -20.53 -6.60
CA GLY A 712 -1.63 -20.51 -6.34
C GLY A 712 -2.30 -19.13 -6.57
N ALA A 713 -3.54 -18.99 -6.10
CA ALA A 713 -4.31 -17.74 -6.19
C ALA A 713 -3.78 -16.69 -5.21
N ASP A 714 -3.49 -17.09 -3.97
CA ASP A 714 -3.04 -16.21 -2.89
C ASP A 714 -1.53 -15.92 -2.91
N GLY A 715 -0.75 -16.58 -3.76
CA GLY A 715 0.70 -16.55 -3.72
C GLY A 715 1.29 -17.51 -2.67
N ALA A 716 2.63 -17.48 -2.51
CA ALA A 716 3.35 -18.32 -1.56
C ALA A 716 4.40 -17.51 -0.79
N PHE A 717 4.63 -17.89 0.46
CA PHE A 717 5.61 -17.20 1.31
C PHE A 717 7.04 -17.58 0.94
N THR A 718 7.94 -16.60 0.92
CA THR A 718 9.37 -16.82 0.93
C THR A 718 9.79 -17.46 2.27
N ARG A 719 10.94 -18.15 2.26
CA ARG A 719 11.48 -18.72 3.50
C ARG A 719 12.23 -17.65 4.30
N ALA A 720 12.11 -17.69 5.62
CA ALA A 720 13.00 -16.93 6.48
C ALA A 720 14.44 -17.44 6.31
N VAL A 721 15.40 -16.51 6.17
CA VAL A 721 16.82 -16.82 6.17
C VAL A 721 17.35 -16.47 7.56
N PRO A 722 17.65 -17.45 8.44
CA PRO A 722 18.03 -17.15 9.80
C PRO A 722 19.39 -16.45 9.84
N THR A 723 19.39 -15.19 10.18
CA THR A 723 20.59 -14.44 10.58
C THR A 723 20.19 -13.52 11.72
N ALA A 724 20.59 -13.84 12.94
CA ALA A 724 20.35 -12.98 14.08
C ALA A 724 21.32 -11.79 14.03
N PRO A 725 20.87 -10.55 13.86
CA PRO A 725 21.74 -9.40 14.01
C PRO A 725 22.16 -9.28 15.46
N ALA A 726 23.46 -8.97 15.67
CA ALA A 726 23.94 -8.73 17.03
C ALA A 726 23.25 -7.49 17.63
N ALA A 727 22.73 -7.63 18.84
CA ALA A 727 22.30 -6.49 19.62
C ALA A 727 23.52 -5.59 19.89
N ARG A 728 23.37 -4.30 19.61
CA ARG A 728 24.39 -3.29 19.88
C ARG A 728 23.75 -2.16 20.66
N PHE A 729 23.98 -2.17 21.96
CA PHE A 729 23.51 -1.12 22.86
C PHE A 729 24.48 0.07 22.77
N PHE A 730 23.95 1.24 22.44
CA PHE A 730 24.69 2.50 22.38
C PHE A 730 23.77 3.65 22.81
N ALA A 731 24.36 4.72 23.32
CA ALA A 731 23.59 5.92 23.64
C ALA A 731 22.92 6.46 22.36
N PRO A 732 21.58 6.59 22.32
CA PRO A 732 20.91 7.15 21.17
C PRO A 732 21.38 8.60 20.94
N PRO A 733 21.34 9.10 19.70
CA PRO A 733 21.61 10.51 19.45
C PRO A 733 20.64 11.36 20.30
N PRO A 734 21.11 12.53 20.80
CA PRO A 734 20.27 13.41 21.59
C PRO A 734 19.06 13.84 20.74
N VAL A 735 17.88 13.90 21.39
CA VAL A 735 16.70 14.47 20.74
C VAL A 735 17.07 15.87 20.23
N PRO A 736 16.84 16.18 18.96
CA PRO A 736 17.05 17.53 18.48
C PRO A 736 16.29 18.50 19.42
N PRO A 737 16.94 19.56 19.94
CA PRO A 737 16.24 20.50 20.78
C PRO A 737 15.01 21.03 20.02
N ALA A 738 13.89 21.21 20.73
CA ALA A 738 12.71 21.86 20.15
C ALA A 738 13.20 23.17 19.51
N ALA A 739 13.32 23.17 18.19
CA ALA A 739 13.92 24.28 17.48
C ALA A 739 13.03 25.51 17.66
N ASP A 740 13.62 26.70 17.88
CA ASP A 740 12.89 27.98 17.80
C ASP A 740 12.31 28.22 16.39
N ARG A 741 12.42 27.22 15.50
CA ARG A 741 11.97 27.23 14.10
C ARG A 741 11.03 26.10 13.83
N LEU A 742 10.10 26.33 12.92
CA LEU A 742 9.21 25.28 12.42
C LEU A 742 10.01 24.27 11.59
N MET A 743 9.69 22.99 11.77
CA MET A 743 10.38 21.90 11.11
C MET A 743 9.42 21.22 10.10
N LEU A 744 9.81 21.23 8.82
CA LEU A 744 9.06 20.57 7.75
C LEU A 744 9.27 19.06 7.80
N ILE A 745 8.16 18.34 7.86
CA ILE A 745 8.07 16.90 7.64
C ILE A 745 7.18 16.61 6.43
N THR A 746 7.43 15.49 5.79
CA THR A 746 6.69 15.06 4.59
C THR A 746 6.16 13.66 4.76
N GLY A 747 5.25 13.26 3.92
CA GLY A 747 4.71 11.91 3.88
C GLY A 747 3.66 11.77 2.80
N TYR A 748 3.11 10.58 2.64
CA TYR A 748 2.00 10.38 1.71
C TYR A 748 0.70 10.90 2.29
N CYS A 749 -0.26 11.18 1.41
CA CYS A 749 -1.66 11.28 1.74
C CYS A 749 -2.43 10.07 1.19
N LEU A 750 -3.64 9.87 1.70
CA LEU A 750 -4.46 8.71 1.36
C LEU A 750 -4.67 8.54 -0.16
N PHE A 751 -4.85 9.63 -0.89
CA PHE A 751 -5.18 9.63 -2.32
C PHE A 751 -3.96 9.55 -3.23
N HIS A 752 -2.81 10.04 -2.79
CA HIS A 752 -1.58 10.09 -3.56
C HIS A 752 -0.41 9.40 -2.86
N ASN A 753 0.27 8.50 -3.60
CA ASN A 753 1.51 7.87 -3.18
C ASN A 753 2.60 7.92 -4.28
N GLY A 754 2.56 8.93 -5.12
CA GLY A 754 3.59 9.29 -6.11
C GLY A 754 3.25 8.91 -7.54
N TYR A 755 4.25 8.54 -8.25
CA TYR A 755 4.39 8.30 -9.67
C TYR A 755 3.15 7.73 -10.43
N LEU A 756 2.47 6.71 -9.86
CA LEU A 756 1.28 6.13 -10.50
C LEU A 756 0.02 6.94 -10.21
N SER A 757 -0.17 7.33 -8.95
CA SER A 757 -1.40 8.00 -8.50
C SER A 757 -1.58 9.38 -9.11
N GLU A 758 -0.50 10.11 -9.39
CA GLU A 758 -0.56 11.41 -10.08
C GLU A 758 -1.10 11.32 -11.51
N ARG A 759 -0.99 10.14 -12.14
CA ARG A 759 -1.46 9.88 -13.50
C ARG A 759 -2.85 9.26 -13.56
N SER A 760 -3.49 9.10 -12.43
CA SER A 760 -4.88 8.65 -12.32
C SER A 760 -5.80 9.87 -12.34
N ASP A 761 -6.56 10.02 -13.41
CA ASP A 761 -7.55 11.09 -13.54
C ASP A 761 -8.61 10.98 -12.42
N ILE A 762 -8.99 9.75 -12.05
CA ILE A 762 -9.98 9.50 -11.00
C ILE A 762 -9.43 9.92 -9.63
N LEU A 763 -8.20 9.55 -9.28
CA LEU A 763 -7.60 9.97 -8.01
C LEU A 763 -7.44 11.49 -7.93
N ASN A 764 -7.09 12.14 -9.03
CA ASN A 764 -6.98 13.60 -9.10
C ASN A 764 -8.33 14.32 -8.88
N THR A 765 -9.47 13.65 -9.15
CA THR A 765 -10.80 14.24 -8.85
C THR A 765 -11.23 14.08 -7.39
N VAL A 766 -10.69 13.10 -6.68
CA VAL A 766 -11.02 12.84 -5.25
C VAL A 766 -9.99 13.38 -4.29
N ALA A 767 -8.76 13.64 -4.75
CA ALA A 767 -7.71 14.21 -3.94
C ALA A 767 -8.05 15.66 -3.55
N ASN A 768 -7.74 16.00 -2.31
CA ASN A 768 -7.78 17.40 -1.89
C ASN A 768 -6.76 18.23 -2.67
N ASP A 769 -6.99 19.54 -2.76
CA ASP A 769 -5.95 20.45 -3.21
C ASP A 769 -4.70 20.29 -2.31
N PRO A 770 -3.50 20.55 -2.85
CA PRO A 770 -2.28 20.52 -2.05
C PRO A 770 -2.40 21.42 -0.82
N TYR A 771 -1.96 20.93 0.33
CA TYR A 771 -2.11 21.65 1.59
C TYR A 771 -0.84 21.63 2.45
N VAL A 772 -0.80 22.56 3.40
CA VAL A 772 0.18 22.62 4.50
C VAL A 772 -0.58 22.36 5.80
N ALA A 773 -0.20 21.35 6.59
CA ALA A 773 -0.84 21.12 7.89
C ALA A 773 0.05 21.61 9.04
N MET A 774 -0.57 22.28 10.00
CA MET A 774 0.09 22.82 11.19
C MET A 774 -0.80 22.70 12.43
N SER A 775 -0.18 22.81 13.61
CA SER A 775 -0.91 22.85 14.88
C SER A 775 -1.73 24.13 15.04
N ALA A 776 -2.84 24.05 15.77
CA ALA A 776 -3.63 25.21 16.13
C ALA A 776 -2.82 26.25 16.96
N GLN A 777 -1.83 25.77 17.74
CA GLN A 777 -0.99 26.64 18.57
C GLN A 777 0.00 27.46 17.71
N ASP A 778 0.67 26.81 16.74
CA ASP A 778 1.61 27.51 15.86
C ASP A 778 0.89 28.49 14.93
N THR A 779 -0.28 28.09 14.39
CA THR A 779 -1.07 28.97 13.52
C THR A 779 -1.56 30.21 14.26
N ALA A 780 -2.02 30.06 15.52
CA ALA A 780 -2.41 31.21 16.35
C ALA A 780 -1.24 32.16 16.65
N GLN A 781 -0.03 31.62 16.92
CA GLN A 781 1.18 32.42 17.14
C GLN A 781 1.61 33.20 15.89
N LEU A 782 1.36 32.66 14.70
CA LEU A 782 1.69 33.28 13.42
C LEU A 782 0.56 34.16 12.85
N GLY A 783 -0.60 34.25 13.55
CA GLY A 783 -1.76 34.99 13.07
C GLY A 783 -2.40 34.38 11.80
N LEU A 784 -2.31 33.05 11.66
CA LEU A 784 -2.85 32.30 10.53
C LEU A 784 -4.16 31.61 10.89
N SER A 785 -5.03 31.42 9.90
CA SER A 785 -6.31 30.74 10.02
C SER A 785 -6.43 29.58 9.05
N ASP A 786 -7.29 28.61 9.38
CA ASP A 786 -7.61 27.50 8.47
C ASP A 786 -8.10 28.03 7.12
N GLY A 787 -7.59 27.45 6.03
CA GLY A 787 -7.91 27.89 4.67
C GLY A 787 -7.06 29.02 4.12
N ASP A 788 -6.21 29.69 4.94
CA ASP A 788 -5.30 30.72 4.44
C ASP A 788 -4.33 30.16 3.39
N GLN A 789 -4.01 30.97 2.38
CA GLN A 789 -2.88 30.68 1.48
C GLN A 789 -1.59 31.06 2.20
N VAL A 790 -0.67 30.09 2.29
CA VAL A 790 0.62 30.29 2.98
C VAL A 790 1.80 29.97 2.08
N ILE A 791 2.89 30.69 2.27
CA ILE A 791 4.20 30.40 1.71
C ILE A 791 5.00 29.64 2.77
N VAL A 792 5.49 28.45 2.41
CA VAL A 792 6.49 27.72 3.18
C VAL A 792 7.85 27.92 2.52
N ARG A 793 8.80 28.46 3.25
CA ARG A 793 10.14 28.78 2.75
C ARG A 793 11.22 28.07 3.54
N SER A 794 12.14 27.44 2.85
CA SER A 794 13.39 26.89 3.39
C SER A 794 14.59 27.71 2.89
N ALA A 795 15.81 27.29 3.23
CA ALA A 795 17.03 27.85 2.64
C ALA A 795 17.22 27.50 1.15
N GLN A 796 16.47 26.51 0.62
CA GLN A 796 16.59 26.01 -0.76
C GLN A 796 15.55 26.62 -1.71
N GLY A 797 14.36 26.92 -1.20
CA GLY A 797 13.26 27.39 -2.03
C GLY A 797 12.00 27.65 -1.25
N GLU A 798 10.91 27.85 -1.99
CA GLU A 798 9.59 28.10 -1.40
C GLU A 798 8.47 27.39 -2.17
N LEU A 799 7.37 27.12 -1.50
CA LEU A 799 6.13 26.68 -2.10
C LEU A 799 4.93 27.44 -1.52
N THR A 800 3.85 27.47 -2.25
CA THR A 800 2.57 28.05 -1.79
C THR A 800 1.50 26.96 -1.80
N ALA A 801 0.75 26.88 -0.70
CA ALA A 801 -0.40 25.97 -0.59
C ALA A 801 -1.39 26.50 0.45
N GLN A 802 -2.58 25.88 0.49
CA GLN A 802 -3.61 26.19 1.47
C GLN A 802 -3.25 25.62 2.84
N LEU A 803 -3.42 26.40 3.89
CA LEU A 803 -3.21 25.97 5.28
C LEU A 803 -4.40 25.12 5.76
N LYS A 804 -4.08 24.01 6.40
CA LYS A 804 -5.00 23.15 7.14
C LYS A 804 -4.59 23.12 8.61
N VAL A 805 -5.46 23.57 9.48
CA VAL A 805 -5.22 23.54 10.92
C VAL A 805 -5.72 22.22 11.50
N ASP A 806 -4.84 21.43 12.11
CA ASP A 806 -5.20 20.20 12.83
C ASP A 806 -4.82 20.35 14.32
N GLY A 807 -5.84 20.38 15.20
CA GLY A 807 -5.63 20.53 16.64
C GLY A 807 -4.87 19.38 17.31
N ARG A 808 -4.73 18.23 16.62
CA ARG A 808 -3.94 17.08 17.10
C ARG A 808 -2.48 17.14 16.66
N PHE A 809 -2.14 18.09 15.75
CA PHE A 809 -0.80 18.17 15.21
C PHE A 809 0.17 18.74 16.24
N PRO A 810 1.38 18.16 16.40
CA PRO A 810 2.35 18.64 17.37
C PRO A 810 2.83 20.06 17.05
N LYS A 811 3.13 20.82 18.10
CA LYS A 811 3.73 22.14 17.97
C LYS A 811 5.12 22.07 17.34
N GLY A 812 5.47 23.05 16.52
CA GLY A 812 6.77 23.17 15.86
C GLY A 812 6.93 22.38 14.58
N LEU A 813 5.89 21.65 14.16
CA LEU A 813 5.91 20.86 12.93
C LEU A 813 5.05 21.47 11.82
N VAL A 814 5.55 21.37 10.60
CA VAL A 814 4.84 21.72 9.37
C VAL A 814 4.82 20.47 8.51
N PHE A 815 3.65 19.96 8.16
CA PHE A 815 3.51 18.82 7.27
C PHE A 815 3.08 19.29 5.87
N VAL A 816 3.77 18.81 4.86
CA VAL A 816 3.39 18.98 3.45
C VAL A 816 3.37 17.61 2.79
N PRO A 817 2.23 17.19 2.20
CA PRO A 817 2.15 15.90 1.54
C PRO A 817 3.07 15.86 0.31
N GLU A 818 3.80 14.76 0.19
CA GLU A 818 4.50 14.43 -1.05
C GLU A 818 3.49 14.17 -2.17
N ASN A 819 3.98 14.09 -3.38
CA ASN A 819 3.22 13.56 -4.52
C ASN A 819 2.24 14.53 -5.18
N TYR A 820 2.28 15.78 -4.78
CA TYR A 820 1.69 16.85 -5.57
C TYR A 820 2.78 17.49 -6.43
N ARG A 821 2.86 17.08 -7.68
CA ARG A 821 3.90 17.53 -8.63
C ARG A 821 3.98 19.06 -8.71
N ALA A 822 2.83 19.71 -8.59
CA ALA A 822 2.74 21.18 -8.61
C ALA A 822 3.49 21.86 -7.46
N LEU A 823 3.60 21.22 -6.29
CA LEU A 823 4.29 21.77 -5.13
C LEU A 823 5.81 21.74 -5.24
N ARG A 824 6.37 20.82 -6.02
CA ARG A 824 7.82 20.59 -6.12
C ARG A 824 8.50 20.56 -4.75
N LEU A 825 7.87 19.89 -3.79
CA LEU A 825 8.26 19.87 -2.37
C LEU A 825 9.74 19.53 -2.16
N ASN A 826 10.28 18.63 -2.98
CA ASN A 826 11.68 18.24 -2.92
C ASN A 826 12.67 19.38 -3.22
N GLY A 827 12.20 20.51 -3.79
CA GLY A 827 12.97 21.74 -3.95
C GLY A 827 13.15 22.54 -2.65
N LEU A 828 12.40 22.23 -1.58
CA LEU A 828 12.58 22.84 -0.26
C LEU A 828 13.61 22.10 0.59
N MET A 829 13.95 20.86 0.23
CA MET A 829 14.72 19.96 1.09
C MET A 829 16.16 19.83 0.62
N ARG A 830 17.10 19.79 1.56
CA ARG A 830 18.49 19.39 1.29
C ARG A 830 18.64 17.89 1.46
N ARG A 831 19.56 17.32 0.71
CA ARG A 831 20.02 15.96 0.97
C ARG A 831 20.55 15.83 2.39
N ARG A 832 20.24 14.72 3.05
CA ARG A 832 20.69 14.41 4.41
C ARG A 832 20.25 15.39 5.50
N GLU A 833 19.26 16.26 5.19
CA GLU A 833 18.66 17.19 6.16
C GLU A 833 17.15 16.89 6.26
N TYR A 834 16.77 16.16 7.29
CA TYR A 834 15.37 15.85 7.59
C TYR A 834 15.20 15.66 9.11
N PRO A 835 14.22 16.32 9.74
CA PRO A 835 13.31 17.31 9.18
C PRO A 835 14.02 18.62 8.76
N CYS A 836 13.41 19.37 7.83
CA CYS A 836 14.00 20.58 7.26
C CYS A 836 13.46 21.83 7.97
N PRO A 837 14.31 22.78 8.43
CA PRO A 837 13.82 24.04 9.03
C PRO A 837 13.15 24.92 7.98
N VAL A 838 11.95 25.47 8.34
CA VAL A 838 11.17 26.32 7.44
C VAL A 838 10.56 27.52 8.16
N GLU A 839 10.20 28.53 7.39
CA GLU A 839 9.34 29.65 7.77
C GLU A 839 7.99 29.53 7.07
N VAL A 840 6.91 29.88 7.77
CA VAL A 840 5.56 29.93 7.19
C VAL A 840 5.00 31.34 7.32
N LYS A 841 4.53 31.91 6.21
CA LYS A 841 3.97 33.26 6.15
C LYS A 841 2.68 33.26 5.35
N LYS A 842 1.75 34.13 5.73
CA LYS A 842 0.53 34.37 4.94
C LYS A 842 0.85 35.03 3.61
N VAL A 843 0.20 34.57 2.55
CA VAL A 843 0.22 35.27 1.26
C VAL A 843 -0.61 36.54 1.41
N HIS A 844 0.03 37.69 1.39
CA HIS A 844 -0.71 38.94 1.30
C HIS A 844 -1.16 39.18 -0.15
N ALA A 845 -2.39 39.62 -0.34
CA ALA A 845 -3.12 39.75 -1.61
C ALA A 845 -2.55 40.82 -2.57
N THR A 846 -1.27 40.79 -2.86
CA THR A 846 -0.60 41.63 -3.89
C THR A 846 -0.07 40.82 -5.08
N LEU A 847 -0.24 39.52 -5.08
CA LEU A 847 0.06 38.71 -6.25
C LEU A 847 -1.26 38.27 -6.88
N GLU A 848 -1.59 38.84 -8.06
CA GLU A 848 -2.61 38.27 -8.93
C GLU A 848 -2.27 36.80 -9.18
N VAL A 849 -3.04 35.93 -8.54
CA VAL A 849 -2.99 34.50 -8.88
C VAL A 849 -3.58 34.38 -10.28
N ASP A 850 -2.74 34.06 -11.24
CA ASP A 850 -3.19 33.72 -12.59
C ASP A 850 -4.17 32.53 -12.50
N ARG A 851 -5.46 32.82 -12.53
CA ARG A 851 -6.56 31.86 -12.48
C ARG A 851 -6.76 31.11 -13.80
N THR A 852 -5.87 31.27 -14.78
CA THR A 852 -6.03 30.72 -16.11
C THR A 852 -5.68 29.23 -16.27
N THR A 853 -5.24 28.53 -15.20
CA THR A 853 -4.95 27.09 -15.25
C THR A 853 -6.10 26.19 -14.79
N ARG A 854 -7.28 26.71 -14.48
CA ARG A 854 -8.48 25.89 -14.35
C ARG A 854 -9.05 25.54 -15.74
N ILE A 855 -8.49 24.52 -16.40
CA ILE A 855 -9.18 23.93 -17.55
C ILE A 855 -10.30 23.03 -16.99
N TRP A 856 -11.45 23.64 -16.78
CA TRP A 856 -12.72 22.94 -16.79
C TRP A 856 -12.99 22.50 -18.23
N ARG A 857 -12.76 21.25 -18.56
CA ARG A 857 -13.39 20.64 -19.72
C ARG A 857 -14.48 19.72 -19.19
N GLY A 858 -15.69 20.30 -19.11
CA GLY A 858 -16.90 19.51 -19.09
C GLY A 858 -17.03 18.75 -20.42
N VAL A 859 -17.33 17.48 -20.35
CA VAL A 859 -18.43 16.72 -20.97
C VAL A 859 -18.43 15.38 -20.30
#